data_85fad8e940f5c9dd84c48f1f7cb255c5
#
_entry.id   85fad8e940f5c9dd84c48f1f7cb255c5
#
_cell.length_a   1.000
_cell.length_b   1.000
_cell.length_c   1.000
_cell.angle_alpha   90.00
_cell.angle_beta   90.00
_cell.angle_gamma   90.00
#
_symmetry.space_group_name_H-M   'P 1'
#
loop_
_entity.id
_entity.type
_entity.pdbx_description
1 polymer ?
#
loop_
_entity_poly.entity_id
_entity_poly.type
_entity_poly.pdbx_seq_one_letter_code
_entity_poly.pdbx_strand_id
1 'polypeptide(L)'
;MAGNDREPIGRKGKPARPGKQKVSRRRLREEDYDDEYEDDYEDDYDDDDDDEPVPRKKVKGKGGKNGRPPRRKRRLLWFLVKLCIIGIVLVAAYGVYLDQKIRSRIDGKVWQLPAAVYGRMVSLEPDMLTSKNEMVRLLEATQYRQVTKITRPGEFTVKGSSIEMLRRPFDFPDSKEGQVHALLTFDGDHLESIKNVATGREFGYLRLDPRLITMLSSPNGEQRLFVPRSGFPNLLVDTLIATEDRHFYEHDGISVYSIGRAVVANLTAGRAVQGGSTLTQQLVKNLFLTNKRTLWRKANEAYMAVIMDARYSKDRILELYMNEVYLGQSGDDQIRGFPLASLYYFGRPVEELSLDQQALLVGMVKGASLYNPWRNPKLALERRNLVLRLLQEQQVIDQPLYDMLSARPLGVQPRGGVISPQPAFMQMVRQELQAKLGDRVKDLSGVKIFTTFDPVSQDAAEKAATEGIPVLIKQRRLKDLETAMVVVDRNTGEVRAMVGGANPQFAGYNRAMQARRSIGSLAKPATYLTALSQPNQYRLNTWIADAPITLHLVNGQTWSPQNDDRRFSGQVMLVDALARSMNVPTVNLGMALGLPAVVETWQKLGVPKDQLNGVPAMLLGALNLTPVEVAQAFQTIASGGNRADLSVLRSVISEDGKALYQSYPQAERAVPAQAAYLTLYTMQQVMARGTGRALGAKYPNLHLAGKTGTTNNQVDTWFAGIDGREVVITWVGRDNNQPTRLYGASGAMSIYQRYLSNQSPVPLDLTPPEDIVDMGVDGAGYLRCDGGYRTLPVWTSDPDSLCVHSQPAETQEPSGNPFNQSTPQPQGQPQQQQQQPEKKDDSNVPGWIKDMFGNN
;
A
#
# COMPACT_ATOMS: atom_id res chain seq x y z
N MET A 1 10.78 32.75 -58.95
CA MET A 1 9.77 33.69 -59.50
C MET A 1 8.95 34.08 -58.29
N ALA A 2 9.24 35.21 -57.69
CA ALA A 2 8.67 36.53 -57.88
C ALA A 2 7.20 36.46 -57.40
N GLY A 3 6.72 37.24 -56.51
CA GLY A 3 7.13 38.40 -55.76
C GLY A 3 5.88 38.96 -55.04
N ASN A 4 6.19 39.72 -54.00
CA ASN A 4 5.65 41.05 -53.67
C ASN A 4 4.14 41.25 -53.50
N ASP A 5 3.67 41.89 -52.54
CA ASP A 5 3.84 43.10 -51.74
C ASP A 5 2.47 43.59 -51.30
N ARG A 6 2.22 44.06 -50.16
CA ARG A 6 2.16 45.40 -49.59
C ARG A 6 1.15 45.54 -48.47
N GLU A 7 1.63 46.07 -47.37
CA GLU A 7 0.91 46.93 -46.41
C GLU A 7 0.36 48.22 -47.12
N PRO A 8 -0.50 49.03 -46.48
CA PRO A 8 -0.15 49.82 -45.31
C PRO A 8 -1.26 50.48 -44.39
N ILE A 9 -0.81 50.97 -43.26
CA ILE A 9 -0.99 52.28 -42.58
C ILE A 9 -2.33 52.63 -41.89
N GLY A 10 -2.27 52.97 -40.60
CA GLY A 10 -2.28 54.27 -40.00
C GLY A 10 -2.85 54.33 -38.55
N ARG A 11 -2.13 54.85 -37.69
CA ARG A 11 -1.95 56.15 -36.94
C ARG A 11 -2.93 56.29 -35.77
N LYS A 12 -2.63 56.67 -34.62
CA LYS A 12 -1.67 57.50 -33.84
C LYS A 12 -2.18 57.66 -32.41
N GLY A 13 -1.32 57.80 -31.44
CA GLY A 13 -1.65 58.39 -30.15
C GLY A 13 -0.61 58.11 -29.05
N LYS A 14 0.37 58.96 -28.90
CA LYS A 14 1.25 59.17 -27.74
C LYS A 14 0.90 60.50 -27.06
N PRO A 15 1.47 60.95 -25.92
CA PRO A 15 2.19 60.31 -24.80
C PRO A 15 1.86 60.91 -23.42
N ALA A 16 2.35 60.32 -22.33
CA ALA A 16 2.74 61.12 -21.14
C ALA A 16 3.77 60.36 -20.29
N ARG A 17 4.91 60.96 -20.02
CA ARG A 17 5.93 60.74 -18.99
C ARG A 17 5.81 61.89 -17.98
N PRO A 18 6.53 61.95 -16.81
CA PRO A 18 7.32 60.97 -16.07
C PRO A 18 7.14 61.05 -14.53
N GLY A 19 7.63 60.06 -13.81
CA GLY A 19 7.84 60.19 -12.38
C GLY A 19 9.00 59.32 -11.93
N LYS A 20 10.15 59.92 -11.69
CA LYS A 20 11.34 59.32 -11.08
C LYS A 20 11.05 58.99 -9.62
N GLN A 21 11.23 57.75 -9.20
CA GLN A 21 11.48 57.43 -7.80
C GLN A 21 12.72 56.55 -7.63
N LYS A 22 13.50 56.93 -6.67
CA LYS A 22 14.86 56.50 -6.34
C LYS A 22 14.88 55.03 -5.92
N VAL A 23 15.82 54.28 -6.48
CA VAL A 23 16.27 52.98 -5.96
C VAL A 23 17.07 53.26 -4.69
N SER A 24 16.54 52.87 -3.52
CA SER A 24 17.32 52.73 -2.30
C SER A 24 17.64 51.22 -2.10
N ARG A 25 18.93 50.91 -2.17
CA ARG A 25 19.49 49.61 -1.78
C ARG A 25 19.19 49.41 -0.28
N ARG A 26 18.24 48.50 0.04
CA ARG A 26 18.09 47.95 1.37
C ARG A 26 18.84 46.63 1.45
N ARG A 27 19.79 46.56 2.37
CA ARG A 27 20.49 45.37 2.81
C ARG A 27 19.44 44.40 3.37
N LEU A 28 19.49 43.15 2.92
CA LEU A 28 18.80 42.06 3.55
C LEU A 28 19.34 41.85 4.96
N ARG A 29 18.53 42.16 5.94
CA ARG A 29 18.71 41.75 7.33
C ARG A 29 18.07 40.36 7.43
N GLU A 30 18.80 39.41 7.98
CA GLU A 30 18.29 38.12 8.42
C GLU A 30 17.20 38.38 9.48
N GLU A 31 15.95 38.06 9.11
CA GLU A 31 14.83 38.06 10.04
C GLU A 31 14.70 36.67 10.65
N ASP A 32 14.85 36.63 11.96
CA ASP A 32 14.48 35.50 12.79
C ASP A 32 12.99 35.21 12.66
N TYR A 33 12.65 34.01 12.18
CA TYR A 33 11.29 33.51 12.22
C TYR A 33 10.99 33.01 13.63
N ASP A 34 10.42 33.89 14.44
CA ASP A 34 9.61 33.55 15.59
C ASP A 34 8.17 33.36 15.10
N ASP A 35 7.61 32.16 15.32
CA ASP A 35 6.19 31.88 15.09
C ASP A 35 5.35 32.70 16.09
N GLU A 36 4.88 33.87 15.68
CA GLU A 36 3.81 34.59 16.35
C GLU A 36 2.46 34.09 15.87
N TYR A 37 1.74 33.39 16.74
CA TYR A 37 0.30 33.35 16.72
C TYR A 37 -0.20 34.53 17.55
N GLU A 38 -0.79 35.51 16.87
CA GLU A 38 -1.58 36.59 17.48
C GLU A 38 -2.87 35.95 18.05
N ASP A 39 -3.07 36.07 19.36
CA ASP A 39 -4.36 36.00 20.01
C ASP A 39 -4.64 37.38 20.63
N ASP A 40 -5.59 38.07 20.02
CA ASP A 40 -6.22 39.26 20.55
C ASP A 40 -6.94 38.97 21.86
N TYR A 41 -6.55 39.61 22.93
CA TYR A 41 -7.41 39.87 24.08
C TYR A 41 -7.20 41.29 24.56
N GLU A 42 -8.26 42.05 24.44
CA GLU A 42 -8.48 43.38 25.02
C GLU A 42 -8.30 43.32 26.54
N ASP A 43 -7.41 44.18 27.10
CA ASP A 43 -7.34 44.48 28.52
C ASP A 43 -8.12 45.77 28.76
N ASP A 44 -9.24 45.65 29.43
CA ASP A 44 -9.94 46.78 30.09
C ASP A 44 -9.10 47.26 31.27
N TYR A 45 -8.64 48.48 31.17
CA TYR A 45 -8.13 49.30 32.30
C TYR A 45 -9.29 50.09 32.87
N ASP A 46 -9.65 49.79 34.10
CA ASP A 46 -10.37 50.76 34.94
C ASP A 46 -9.33 51.56 35.77
N ASP A 47 -9.27 52.86 35.46
CA ASP A 47 -8.69 53.90 36.27
C ASP A 47 -9.61 54.14 37.47
N ASP A 48 -9.04 54.24 38.67
CA ASP A 48 -9.64 55.05 39.73
C ASP A 48 -8.53 55.74 40.49
N ASP A 49 -8.68 57.06 40.45
CA ASP A 49 -7.89 58.13 41.03
C ASP A 49 -7.91 58.18 42.56
N ASP A 50 -7.00 58.96 42.99
CA ASP A 50 -7.03 59.89 44.10
C ASP A 50 -6.40 59.55 45.43
N ASP A 51 -5.53 60.45 45.72
CA ASP A 51 -5.25 61.30 46.89
C ASP A 51 -3.90 61.13 47.62
N GLU A 52 -2.99 62.01 47.21
CA GLU A 52 -1.93 62.57 48.14
C GLU A 52 -2.54 63.45 49.22
N PRO A 53 -1.98 63.49 50.41
CA PRO A 53 -1.60 64.82 50.88
C PRO A 53 -0.20 64.94 51.52
N VAL A 54 0.31 66.08 51.30
CA VAL A 54 1.49 66.78 51.58
C VAL A 54 1.96 66.79 53.06
N PRO A 55 3.25 67.14 53.32
CA PRO A 55 3.92 66.76 54.59
C PRO A 55 3.81 67.88 55.62
N ARG A 56 3.84 67.54 56.90
CA ARG A 56 4.14 68.46 58.01
C ARG A 56 5.37 68.09 58.81
N LYS A 57 6.27 69.01 58.89
CA LYS A 57 7.46 69.06 59.69
C LYS A 57 7.20 69.20 61.17
N LYS A 58 8.26 68.78 61.98
CA LYS A 58 8.77 69.19 63.30
C LYS A 58 8.16 68.37 64.49
N VAL A 59 8.91 67.98 65.49
CA VAL A 59 9.87 68.67 66.31
C VAL A 59 10.68 67.62 67.06
N LYS A 60 11.93 67.93 67.29
CA LYS A 60 12.92 67.26 68.19
C LYS A 60 12.45 67.32 69.63
N GLY A 61 12.57 66.12 70.30
CA GLY A 61 12.55 66.00 71.75
C GLY A 61 13.59 64.95 72.16
N LYS A 62 14.64 65.42 72.89
CA LYS A 62 15.69 64.59 73.53
C LYS A 62 15.10 63.91 74.78
N GLY A 63 15.51 62.70 75.07
CA GLY A 63 15.61 62.24 76.46
C GLY A 63 15.25 60.79 76.69
N GLY A 64 16.13 59.97 77.18
CA GLY A 64 15.81 58.87 78.11
C GLY A 64 16.21 57.49 77.60
N LYS A 65 17.30 57.03 78.21
CA LYS A 65 17.80 55.63 78.15
C LYS A 65 16.87 54.67 78.84
N ASN A 66 16.94 53.41 78.38
CA ASN A 66 16.48 52.15 78.94
C ASN A 66 15.08 51.69 78.48
N GLY A 67 15.02 50.79 77.54
CA GLY A 67 13.80 50.12 77.18
C GLY A 67 14.06 48.78 76.37
N ARG A 68 13.64 47.70 76.97
CA ARG A 68 13.64 46.36 76.43
C ARG A 68 13.19 46.31 74.96
N PRO A 69 13.71 45.38 74.07
CA PRO A 69 13.34 45.32 72.64
C PRO A 69 11.83 45.11 72.50
N PRO A 70 11.22 45.79 71.53
CA PRO A 70 9.76 45.84 71.42
C PRO A 70 9.16 44.49 71.08
N ARG A 71 8.24 44.06 71.97
CA ARG A 71 7.41 42.82 71.77
C ARG A 71 6.74 42.74 70.36
N ARG A 72 6.68 43.84 69.62
CA ARG A 72 6.07 43.89 68.24
C ARG A 72 6.93 43.13 67.16
N LYS A 73 8.28 43.18 67.20
CA LYS A 73 9.17 42.48 66.25
C LYS A 73 9.05 40.95 66.40
N ARG A 74 8.90 40.48 67.67
CA ARG A 74 8.76 39.03 67.96
C ARG A 74 7.37 38.49 67.46
N ARG A 75 6.34 39.29 67.54
CA ARG A 75 5.00 38.91 67.00
C ARG A 75 5.00 38.88 65.49
N LEU A 76 5.63 39.85 64.77
CA LEU A 76 5.86 39.87 63.34
C LEU A 76 6.68 38.67 62.87
N LEU A 77 7.77 38.36 63.56
CA LEU A 77 8.59 37.16 63.25
C LEU A 77 7.80 35.88 63.37
N TRP A 78 7.02 35.71 64.45
CA TRP A 78 6.13 34.57 64.64
C TRP A 78 5.00 34.49 63.61
N PHE A 79 4.44 35.64 63.15
CA PHE A 79 3.49 35.70 62.07
C PHE A 79 4.12 35.28 60.76
N LEU A 80 5.34 35.74 60.42
CA LEU A 80 6.07 35.34 59.23
C LEU A 80 6.43 33.83 59.29
N VAL A 81 6.83 33.31 60.45
CA VAL A 81 7.10 31.89 60.62
C VAL A 81 5.82 31.05 60.40
N LYS A 82 4.66 31.48 60.91
CA LYS A 82 3.36 30.81 60.67
C LYS A 82 3.01 30.86 59.19
N LEU A 83 3.21 32.02 58.54
CA LEU A 83 2.95 32.17 57.10
C LEU A 83 3.87 31.27 56.28
N CYS A 84 5.13 31.16 56.64
CA CYS A 84 6.08 30.23 56.02
C CYS A 84 5.66 28.76 56.23
N ILE A 85 5.21 28.38 57.41
CA ILE A 85 4.75 27.03 57.70
C ILE A 85 3.49 26.73 56.86
N ILE A 86 2.54 27.65 56.80
CA ILE A 86 1.32 27.51 55.95
C ILE A 86 1.76 27.38 54.48
N GLY A 87 2.68 28.19 54.01
CA GLY A 87 3.25 28.12 52.67
C GLY A 87 3.88 26.77 52.38
N ILE A 88 4.70 26.23 53.31
CA ILE A 88 5.30 24.90 53.19
C ILE A 88 4.23 23.80 53.13
N VAL A 89 3.22 23.88 53.97
CA VAL A 89 2.11 22.90 53.96
C VAL A 89 1.35 22.94 52.64
N LEU A 90 1.06 24.13 52.10
CA LEU A 90 0.40 24.27 50.82
C LEU A 90 1.25 23.74 49.67
N VAL A 91 2.55 24.02 49.66
CA VAL A 91 3.47 23.48 48.65
C VAL A 91 3.57 21.96 48.78
N ALA A 92 3.62 21.41 50.01
CA ALA A 92 3.62 19.96 50.21
C ALA A 92 2.32 19.31 49.76
N ALA A 93 1.16 19.90 50.09
CA ALA A 93 -0.15 19.42 49.61
C ALA A 93 -0.24 19.45 48.09
N TYR A 94 0.22 20.51 47.44
CA TYR A 94 0.32 20.60 45.99
C TYR A 94 1.27 19.57 45.41
N GLY A 95 2.38 19.25 46.10
CA GLY A 95 3.30 18.18 45.73
C GLY A 95 2.65 16.81 45.72
N VAL A 96 1.81 16.52 46.76
CA VAL A 96 1.02 15.25 46.80
C VAL A 96 0.05 15.19 45.64
N TYR A 97 -0.62 16.26 45.28
CA TYR A 97 -1.47 16.34 44.12
C TYR A 97 -0.71 16.05 42.81
N LEU A 98 0.47 16.68 42.65
CA LEU A 98 1.31 16.44 41.47
C LEU A 98 1.85 15.03 41.42
N ASP A 99 2.26 14.47 42.55
CA ASP A 99 2.72 13.07 42.66
C ASP A 99 1.61 12.08 42.23
N GLN A 100 0.40 12.31 42.72
CA GLN A 100 -0.74 11.49 42.31
C GLN A 100 -1.01 11.62 40.78
N LYS A 101 -0.90 12.82 40.22
CA LYS A 101 -1.05 13.04 38.78
C LYS A 101 0.05 12.36 37.96
N ILE A 102 1.29 12.37 38.44
CA ILE A 102 2.42 11.68 37.80
C ILE A 102 2.18 10.17 37.83
N ARG A 103 1.89 9.60 39.01
CA ARG A 103 1.64 8.16 39.15
C ARG A 103 0.47 7.68 38.31
N SER A 104 -0.67 8.36 38.34
CA SER A 104 -1.83 7.97 37.54
C SER A 104 -1.54 7.91 36.04
N ARG A 105 -0.58 8.68 35.56
CA ARG A 105 -0.17 8.71 34.15
C ARG A 105 0.92 7.68 33.84
N ILE A 106 1.93 7.53 34.71
CA ILE A 106 3.12 6.70 34.44
C ILE A 106 2.90 5.23 34.86
N ASP A 107 2.25 4.97 36.00
CA ASP A 107 1.98 3.61 36.48
C ASP A 107 0.73 3.00 35.79
N GLY A 108 -0.09 3.85 35.15
CA GLY A 108 -1.16 3.43 34.28
C GLY A 108 -0.68 3.20 32.83
N LYS A 109 -1.61 3.19 31.88
CA LYS A 109 -1.25 3.22 30.44
C LYS A 109 -0.69 4.60 30.10
N VAL A 110 0.63 4.74 30.11
CA VAL A 110 1.33 6.01 29.81
C VAL A 110 0.88 6.55 28.46
N TRP A 111 0.77 5.66 27.48
CA TRP A 111 0.35 5.94 26.11
C TRP A 111 -0.78 5.00 25.70
N GLN A 112 -1.67 5.51 24.88
CA GLN A 112 -2.45 4.66 23.99
C GLN A 112 -1.55 4.38 22.79
N LEU A 113 -0.81 3.26 22.83
CA LEU A 113 0.08 2.88 21.75
C LEU A 113 -0.75 2.67 20.48
N PRO A 114 -0.35 3.21 19.33
CA PRO A 114 -1.01 2.90 18.09
C PRO A 114 -0.87 1.40 17.76
N ALA A 115 -1.80 0.85 16.98
CA ALA A 115 -1.63 -0.50 16.46
C ALA A 115 -0.57 -0.52 15.35
N ALA A 116 0.38 -1.43 15.47
CA ALA A 116 1.39 -1.63 14.44
C ALA A 116 0.88 -2.57 13.35
N VAL A 117 0.91 -2.13 12.10
CA VAL A 117 0.47 -2.91 10.94
C VAL A 117 1.68 -3.42 10.18
N TYR A 118 1.81 -4.74 10.11
CA TYR A 118 2.91 -5.43 9.43
C TYR A 118 2.44 -6.06 8.12
N GLY A 119 3.37 -6.18 7.17
CA GLY A 119 3.20 -6.96 5.96
C GLY A 119 3.11 -8.46 6.21
N ARG A 120 3.10 -9.22 5.13
CA ARG A 120 3.03 -10.68 5.22
C ARG A 120 4.30 -11.25 5.88
N MET A 121 4.10 -12.28 6.65
CA MET A 121 5.19 -13.12 7.15
C MET A 121 5.62 -14.07 6.04
N VAL A 122 6.91 -14.12 5.77
CA VAL A 122 7.49 -15.02 4.77
C VAL A 122 8.27 -16.12 5.48
N SER A 123 7.89 -17.36 5.23
CA SER A 123 8.67 -18.54 5.63
C SER A 123 9.48 -19.00 4.43
N LEU A 124 10.79 -19.12 4.62
CA LEU A 124 11.70 -19.68 3.64
C LEU A 124 11.88 -21.16 3.95
N GLU A 125 11.74 -22.01 2.95
CA GLU A 125 11.88 -23.46 3.08
C GLU A 125 12.83 -23.97 2.00
N PRO A 126 13.63 -25.03 2.26
CA PRO A 126 14.37 -25.70 1.22
C PRO A 126 13.44 -26.17 0.08
N ASP A 127 13.95 -26.20 -1.14
CA ASP A 127 13.25 -26.52 -2.38
C ASP A 127 12.16 -25.50 -2.81
N MET A 128 12.03 -24.38 -2.08
CA MET A 128 11.12 -23.29 -2.46
C MET A 128 11.52 -22.69 -3.80
N LEU A 129 10.53 -22.52 -4.70
CA LEU A 129 10.72 -21.86 -6.00
C LEU A 129 10.94 -20.35 -5.77
N THR A 130 12.18 -19.96 -5.65
CA THR A 130 12.64 -18.58 -5.53
C THR A 130 14.09 -18.46 -5.96
N SER A 131 14.37 -17.58 -6.88
CA SER A 131 15.72 -17.30 -7.32
C SER A 131 16.47 -16.41 -6.34
N LYS A 132 17.82 -16.45 -6.41
CA LYS A 132 18.66 -15.52 -5.64
C LYS A 132 18.28 -14.05 -5.82
N ASN A 133 17.99 -13.63 -7.06
CA ASN A 133 17.63 -12.25 -7.35
C ASN A 133 16.26 -11.86 -6.76
N GLU A 134 15.33 -12.80 -6.70
CA GLU A 134 14.03 -12.63 -6.07
C GLU A 134 14.19 -12.47 -4.55
N MET A 135 15.05 -13.30 -3.95
CA MET A 135 15.37 -13.19 -2.53
C MET A 135 16.05 -11.85 -2.19
N VAL A 136 16.97 -11.36 -3.03
CA VAL A 136 17.56 -10.02 -2.83
C VAL A 136 16.49 -8.94 -2.85
N ARG A 137 15.57 -8.96 -3.82
CA ARG A 137 14.45 -7.98 -3.87
C ARG A 137 13.54 -8.08 -2.65
N LEU A 138 13.25 -9.29 -2.17
CA LEU A 138 12.46 -9.50 -0.96
C LEU A 138 13.17 -8.93 0.27
N LEU A 139 14.46 -9.19 0.44
CA LEU A 139 15.26 -8.66 1.52
C LEU A 139 15.31 -7.12 1.49
N GLU A 140 15.54 -6.52 0.33
CA GLU A 140 15.53 -5.06 0.17
C GLU A 140 14.15 -4.47 0.46
N ALA A 141 13.08 -5.09 -0.05
CA ALA A 141 11.71 -4.67 0.20
C ALA A 141 11.29 -4.80 1.67
N THR A 142 11.88 -5.73 2.41
CA THR A 142 11.73 -5.89 3.87
C THR A 142 12.79 -5.10 4.67
N GLN A 143 13.48 -4.16 3.99
CA GLN A 143 14.41 -3.20 4.59
C GLN A 143 15.70 -3.82 5.12
N TYR A 144 16.10 -4.98 4.60
CA TYR A 144 17.46 -5.48 4.75
C TYR A 144 18.42 -4.70 3.86
N ARG A 145 19.65 -4.58 4.29
CA ARG A 145 20.69 -3.84 3.60
C ARG A 145 21.78 -4.76 3.08
N GLN A 146 22.06 -4.67 1.81
CA GLN A 146 23.23 -5.36 1.24
C GLN A 146 24.52 -4.65 1.69
N VAL A 147 25.43 -5.42 2.25
CA VAL A 147 26.75 -4.97 2.75
C VAL A 147 27.86 -5.89 2.26
N THR A 148 29.10 -5.41 2.34
CA THR A 148 30.28 -6.25 2.05
C THR A 148 30.64 -7.19 3.19
N LYS A 149 30.34 -6.78 4.44
CA LYS A 149 30.57 -7.55 5.67
C LYS A 149 29.40 -7.31 6.63
N ILE A 150 28.76 -8.40 7.06
CA ILE A 150 27.65 -8.38 8.02
C ILE A 150 28.20 -8.05 9.40
N THR A 151 27.59 -7.06 10.06
CA THR A 151 27.96 -6.61 11.41
C THR A 151 26.77 -6.49 12.34
N ARG A 152 25.54 -6.36 11.79
CA ARG A 152 24.31 -6.08 12.53
C ARG A 152 23.13 -6.86 11.96
N PRO A 153 22.09 -7.13 12.76
CA PRO A 153 20.81 -7.62 12.25
C PRO A 153 20.27 -6.72 11.13
N GLY A 154 19.55 -7.31 10.17
CA GLY A 154 19.04 -6.57 9.02
C GLY A 154 20.08 -6.34 7.91
N GLU A 155 21.23 -7.00 7.96
CA GLU A 155 22.24 -6.95 6.91
C GLU A 155 22.36 -8.29 6.20
N PHE A 156 22.68 -8.22 4.91
CA PHE A 156 23.00 -9.42 4.10
C PHE A 156 24.12 -9.13 3.11
N THR A 157 24.78 -10.19 2.67
CA THR A 157 25.79 -10.15 1.61
C THR A 157 25.53 -11.23 0.58
N VAL A 158 25.84 -10.96 -0.68
CA VAL A 158 25.67 -11.90 -1.80
C VAL A 158 27.04 -12.42 -2.23
N LYS A 159 27.21 -13.75 -2.24
CA LYS A 159 28.46 -14.42 -2.64
C LYS A 159 28.16 -15.58 -3.58
N GLY A 160 28.48 -15.41 -4.86
CA GLY A 160 28.21 -16.47 -5.86
C GLY A 160 26.73 -16.83 -5.92
N SER A 161 26.39 -18.10 -5.69
CA SER A 161 25.02 -18.61 -5.63
C SER A 161 24.37 -18.50 -4.22
N SER A 162 25.03 -17.85 -3.27
CA SER A 162 24.55 -17.81 -1.88
C SER A 162 24.29 -16.40 -1.39
N ILE A 163 23.37 -16.30 -0.42
CA ILE A 163 23.11 -15.10 0.36
C ILE A 163 23.38 -15.44 1.83
N GLU A 164 24.29 -14.71 2.45
CA GLU A 164 24.50 -14.75 3.89
C GLU A 164 23.76 -13.58 4.52
N MET A 165 22.97 -13.81 5.58
CA MET A 165 22.14 -12.78 6.19
C MET A 165 22.09 -12.92 7.71
N LEU A 166 21.94 -11.80 8.40
CA LEU A 166 21.66 -11.77 9.84
C LEU A 166 20.23 -11.29 10.06
N ARG A 167 19.32 -12.26 10.28
CA ARG A 167 17.89 -12.00 10.50
C ARG A 167 17.68 -11.29 11.85
N ARG A 168 16.81 -10.26 11.85
CA ARG A 168 16.43 -9.51 13.05
C ARG A 168 15.69 -10.39 14.05
N PRO A 169 15.84 -10.15 15.37
CA PRO A 169 14.91 -10.73 16.33
C PRO A 169 13.50 -10.19 16.08
N PHE A 170 12.49 -11.04 16.23
CA PHE A 170 11.11 -10.62 16.03
C PHE A 170 10.13 -11.42 16.89
N ASP A 171 9.10 -10.74 17.42
CA ASP A 171 7.98 -11.35 18.15
C ASP A 171 6.89 -11.70 17.16
N PHE A 172 6.92 -12.93 16.64
CA PHE A 172 5.88 -13.50 15.78
C PHE A 172 4.59 -13.76 16.55
N PRO A 173 3.44 -13.98 15.88
CA PRO A 173 2.18 -14.26 16.57
C PRO A 173 2.20 -15.45 17.52
N ASP A 174 3.04 -16.45 17.25
CA ASP A 174 3.12 -17.74 17.94
C ASP A 174 4.38 -17.93 18.77
N SER A 175 5.43 -17.12 18.53
CA SER A 175 6.72 -17.29 19.20
C SER A 175 7.57 -16.02 19.15
N LYS A 176 8.47 -15.88 20.12
CA LYS A 176 9.55 -14.90 20.11
C LYS A 176 10.81 -15.53 19.57
N GLU A 177 11.35 -15.01 18.50
CA GLU A 177 12.56 -15.53 17.88
C GLU A 177 13.71 -14.52 17.98
N GLY A 178 14.87 -14.98 18.45
CA GLY A 178 16.11 -14.21 18.48
C GLY A 178 16.67 -13.97 17.08
N GLN A 179 17.77 -13.25 16.99
CA GLN A 179 18.50 -13.08 15.72
C GLN A 179 19.04 -14.43 15.21
N VAL A 180 19.07 -14.58 13.88
CA VAL A 180 19.56 -15.79 13.23
C VAL A 180 20.56 -15.42 12.14
N HIS A 181 21.79 -15.97 12.23
CA HIS A 181 22.79 -15.85 11.18
C HIS A 181 22.66 -17.02 10.22
N ALA A 182 22.09 -16.77 9.05
CA ALA A 182 21.76 -17.79 8.06
C ALA A 182 22.54 -17.65 6.75
N LEU A 183 22.85 -18.79 6.15
CA LEU A 183 23.36 -18.91 4.79
C LEU A 183 22.28 -19.58 3.93
N LEU A 184 21.81 -18.89 2.91
CA LEU A 184 20.88 -19.35 1.91
C LEU A 184 21.65 -19.74 0.66
N THR A 185 21.53 -20.97 0.18
CA THR A 185 22.16 -21.44 -1.06
C THR A 185 21.11 -21.68 -2.13
N PHE A 186 21.38 -21.25 -3.35
CA PHE A 186 20.44 -21.32 -4.48
C PHE A 186 21.02 -22.18 -5.61
N ASP A 187 20.15 -23.01 -6.20
CA ASP A 187 20.39 -23.69 -7.47
C ASP A 187 19.34 -23.23 -8.50
N GLY A 188 19.80 -22.40 -9.46
CA GLY A 188 18.93 -21.80 -10.46
C GLY A 188 17.85 -20.92 -9.85
N ASP A 189 16.61 -21.35 -9.94
CA ASP A 189 15.40 -20.69 -9.43
C ASP A 189 14.84 -21.30 -8.14
N HIS A 190 15.60 -22.19 -7.48
CA HIS A 190 15.22 -22.82 -6.21
C HIS A 190 16.17 -22.45 -5.07
N LEU A 191 15.60 -22.34 -3.87
CA LEU A 191 16.36 -22.25 -2.62
C LEU A 191 16.77 -23.66 -2.19
N GLU A 192 18.02 -24.05 -2.47
CA GLU A 192 18.52 -25.40 -2.21
C GLU A 192 18.62 -25.73 -0.71
N SER A 193 19.17 -24.81 0.08
CA SER A 193 19.38 -25.06 1.52
C SER A 193 19.45 -23.79 2.34
N ILE A 194 19.12 -23.94 3.63
CA ILE A 194 19.21 -22.88 4.65
C ILE A 194 20.07 -23.41 5.79
N LYS A 195 21.21 -22.79 6.09
CA LYS A 195 22.16 -23.25 7.14
C LYS A 195 22.43 -22.16 8.17
N ASN A 196 22.56 -22.56 9.42
CA ASN A 196 23.06 -21.67 10.45
C ASN A 196 24.58 -21.50 10.27
N VAL A 197 25.05 -20.28 10.13
CA VAL A 197 26.48 -19.97 9.88
C VAL A 197 27.37 -20.38 11.06
N ALA A 198 26.87 -20.22 12.29
CA ALA A 198 27.66 -20.50 13.50
C ALA A 198 27.78 -22.01 13.78
N THR A 199 26.72 -22.80 13.53
CA THR A 199 26.67 -24.22 13.91
C THR A 199 26.76 -25.17 12.73
N GLY A 200 26.61 -24.69 11.48
CA GLY A 200 26.54 -25.49 10.27
C GLY A 200 25.28 -26.35 10.13
N ARG A 201 24.35 -26.29 11.09
CA ARG A 201 23.09 -27.06 11.05
C ARG A 201 22.14 -26.50 10.02
N GLU A 202 21.42 -27.38 9.34
CA GLU A 202 20.37 -27.00 8.41
C GLU A 202 19.09 -26.63 9.15
N PHE A 203 18.39 -25.64 8.59
CA PHE A 203 17.03 -25.27 9.01
C PHE A 203 16.02 -25.91 8.05
N GLY A 204 14.94 -26.47 8.60
CA GLY A 204 13.78 -26.89 7.82
C GLY A 204 12.97 -25.69 7.32
N TYR A 205 13.02 -24.59 8.04
CA TYR A 205 12.43 -23.30 7.62
C TYR A 205 13.11 -22.15 8.36
N LEU A 206 13.02 -20.96 7.77
CA LEU A 206 13.46 -19.68 8.35
C LEU A 206 12.41 -18.62 8.09
N ARG A 207 11.83 -18.05 9.14
CA ARG A 207 10.89 -16.92 9.00
C ARG A 207 11.64 -15.60 8.90
N LEU A 208 11.23 -14.76 7.95
CA LEU A 208 11.68 -13.36 7.87
C LEU A 208 10.79 -12.47 8.73
N ASP A 209 11.40 -11.49 9.40
CA ASP A 209 10.66 -10.44 10.09
C ASP A 209 9.86 -9.61 9.07
N PRO A 210 8.53 -9.44 9.27
CA PRO A 210 7.68 -8.74 8.33
C PRO A 210 7.93 -7.23 8.37
N ARG A 211 7.83 -6.58 7.22
CA ARG A 211 7.94 -5.12 7.12
C ARG A 211 6.84 -4.43 7.90
N LEU A 212 7.18 -3.43 8.72
CA LEU A 212 6.21 -2.48 9.27
C LEU A 212 5.70 -1.58 8.12
N ILE A 213 4.38 -1.61 7.86
CA ILE A 213 3.73 -0.82 6.81
C ILE A 213 3.41 0.57 7.35
N THR A 214 2.67 0.61 8.44
CA THR A 214 2.19 1.83 9.08
C THR A 214 1.75 1.58 10.52
N MET A 215 1.45 2.66 11.22
CA MET A 215 0.80 2.63 12.51
C MET A 215 -0.64 3.14 12.33
N LEU A 216 -1.63 2.43 12.87
CA LEU A 216 -2.97 2.99 12.98
C LEU A 216 -2.98 3.99 14.12
N SER A 217 -3.15 5.25 13.80
CA SER A 217 -3.07 6.37 14.74
C SER A 217 -4.01 6.19 15.92
N SER A 218 -3.53 6.58 17.11
CA SER A 218 -4.41 6.79 18.26
C SER A 218 -5.38 7.95 17.95
N PRO A 219 -6.49 8.09 18.70
CA PRO A 219 -7.44 9.19 18.50
C PRO A 219 -6.83 10.60 18.53
N ASN A 220 -5.61 10.74 19.06
CA ASN A 220 -4.90 12.00 19.21
C ASN A 220 -3.93 12.31 18.04
N GLY A 221 -3.89 11.51 16.97
CA GLY A 221 -2.97 11.71 15.84
C GLY A 221 -1.49 11.50 16.19
N GLU A 222 -1.18 10.80 17.27
CA GLU A 222 0.19 10.48 17.67
C GLU A 222 0.59 9.10 17.17
N GLN A 223 1.71 9.02 16.45
CA GLN A 223 2.33 7.75 16.07
C GLN A 223 3.55 7.49 16.96
N ARG A 224 3.65 6.28 17.50
CA ARG A 224 4.70 5.87 18.42
C ARG A 224 4.96 4.36 18.35
N LEU A 225 6.22 3.98 18.38
CA LEU A 225 6.65 2.60 18.54
C LEU A 225 7.40 2.49 19.87
N PHE A 226 6.93 1.63 20.77
CA PHE A 226 7.56 1.46 22.08
C PHE A 226 8.75 0.49 22.00
N VAL A 227 9.85 0.89 22.61
CA VAL A 227 11.04 0.05 22.81
C VAL A 227 11.43 0.17 24.29
N PRO A 228 11.65 -0.94 25.02
CA PRO A 228 12.12 -0.90 26.39
C PRO A 228 13.55 -0.34 26.47
N ARG A 229 13.98 0.12 27.67
CA ARG A 229 15.33 0.70 27.85
C ARG A 229 16.45 -0.22 27.34
N SER A 230 16.32 -1.54 27.55
CA SER A 230 17.27 -2.54 27.10
C SER A 230 17.38 -2.69 25.58
N GLY A 231 16.38 -2.24 24.82
CA GLY A 231 16.39 -2.25 23.35
C GLY A 231 17.06 -1.01 22.74
N PHE A 232 17.39 0.02 23.54
CA PHE A 232 18.12 1.18 23.03
C PHE A 232 19.63 0.95 23.10
N PRO A 233 20.38 1.24 22.02
CA PRO A 233 21.84 1.21 22.03
C PRO A 233 22.41 2.13 23.12
N ASN A 234 23.36 1.63 23.92
CA ASN A 234 23.97 2.46 24.94
C ASN A 234 24.63 3.70 24.35
N LEU A 235 25.25 3.59 23.19
CA LEU A 235 25.88 4.72 22.51
C LEU A 235 24.86 5.82 22.11
N LEU A 236 23.60 5.48 21.78
CA LEU A 236 22.54 6.45 21.57
C LEU A 236 22.16 7.16 22.86
N VAL A 237 22.07 6.42 23.97
CA VAL A 237 21.79 6.98 25.30
C VAL A 237 22.90 7.92 25.72
N ASP A 238 24.15 7.50 25.57
CA ASP A 238 25.33 8.34 25.89
C ASP A 238 25.37 9.60 25.02
N THR A 239 25.05 9.49 23.73
CA THR A 239 24.95 10.62 22.81
C THR A 239 23.86 11.61 23.24
N LEU A 240 22.69 11.12 23.66
CA LEU A 240 21.62 11.95 24.18
C LEU A 240 22.02 12.69 25.46
N ILE A 241 22.57 11.97 26.42
CA ILE A 241 23.00 12.52 27.70
C ILE A 241 24.14 13.55 27.49
N ALA A 242 25.14 13.21 26.70
CA ALA A 242 26.25 14.10 26.39
C ALA A 242 25.79 15.40 25.72
N THR A 243 24.71 15.37 24.96
CA THR A 243 24.21 16.52 24.21
C THR A 243 23.21 17.35 25.00
N GLU A 244 22.24 16.72 25.67
CA GLU A 244 21.10 17.39 26.28
C GLU A 244 21.27 17.60 27.79
N ASP A 245 21.92 16.66 28.51
CA ASP A 245 21.99 16.68 29.98
C ASP A 245 23.19 15.90 30.53
N ARG A 246 24.38 16.48 30.45
CA ARG A 246 25.66 15.82 30.80
C ARG A 246 25.71 15.23 32.22
N HIS A 247 24.96 15.82 33.16
CA HIS A 247 24.94 15.44 34.58
C HIS A 247 23.65 14.71 34.94
N PHE A 248 23.02 14.04 33.93
CA PHE A 248 21.72 13.38 34.10
C PHE A 248 21.68 12.42 35.29
N TYR A 249 22.71 11.65 35.49
CA TYR A 249 22.82 10.69 36.62
C TYR A 249 23.20 11.32 37.95
N GLU A 250 23.61 12.61 37.99
CA GLU A 250 24.16 13.28 39.15
C GLU A 250 23.13 14.20 39.85
N HIS A 251 22.08 14.61 39.18
CA HIS A 251 21.06 15.52 39.73
C HIS A 251 19.74 14.87 40.01
N ASP A 252 18.91 15.42 40.91
CA ASP A 252 17.59 14.96 41.29
C ASP A 252 16.48 15.69 40.54
N GLY A 253 16.41 15.50 39.21
CA GLY A 253 15.39 16.07 38.30
C GLY A 253 15.68 17.49 37.81
N ILE A 254 16.41 18.32 38.54
CA ILE A 254 16.86 19.67 38.15
C ILE A 254 18.36 19.83 38.36
N SER A 255 19.04 20.56 37.49
CA SER A 255 20.48 20.84 37.64
C SER A 255 20.68 22.32 37.90
N VAL A 256 20.94 22.66 39.18
CA VAL A 256 21.22 24.03 39.61
C VAL A 256 22.47 24.59 38.91
N TYR A 257 23.48 23.74 38.69
CA TYR A 257 24.68 24.07 37.93
C TYR A 257 24.37 24.45 36.48
N SER A 258 23.56 23.66 35.79
CA SER A 258 23.16 23.93 34.38
C SER A 258 22.31 25.20 34.25
N ILE A 259 21.45 25.47 35.22
CA ILE A 259 20.66 26.72 35.30
C ILE A 259 21.59 27.91 35.48
N GLY A 260 22.51 27.85 36.44
CA GLY A 260 23.48 28.92 36.68
C GLY A 260 24.34 29.21 35.47
N ARG A 261 24.89 28.17 34.85
CA ARG A 261 25.69 28.29 33.62
C ARG A 261 24.88 28.91 32.46
N ALA A 262 23.63 28.49 32.26
CA ALA A 262 22.76 29.04 31.21
C ALA A 262 22.42 30.51 31.46
N VAL A 263 22.18 30.92 32.72
CA VAL A 263 21.97 32.34 33.09
C VAL A 263 23.19 33.19 32.75
N VAL A 264 24.39 32.74 33.14
CA VAL A 264 25.64 33.47 32.82
C VAL A 264 25.84 33.54 31.31
N ALA A 265 25.71 32.46 30.58
CA ALA A 265 25.91 32.43 29.13
C ALA A 265 24.91 33.32 28.39
N ASN A 266 23.66 33.35 28.81
CA ASN A 266 22.61 34.16 28.17
C ASN A 266 22.77 35.67 28.51
N LEU A 267 23.20 35.98 29.73
CA LEU A 267 23.52 37.37 30.12
C LEU A 267 24.73 37.92 29.36
N THR A 268 25.78 37.11 29.21
CA THR A 268 26.98 37.52 28.47
C THR A 268 26.74 37.64 26.98
N ALA A 269 25.85 36.82 26.40
CA ALA A 269 25.51 36.85 24.98
C ALA A 269 24.41 37.88 24.62
N GLY A 270 23.72 38.46 25.61
CA GLY A 270 22.60 39.40 25.41
C GLY A 270 21.38 38.77 24.75
N ARG A 271 21.37 37.45 24.61
CA ARG A 271 20.28 36.64 24.02
C ARG A 271 20.29 35.22 24.57
N ALA A 272 19.18 34.51 24.42
CA ALA A 272 19.09 33.11 24.84
C ALA A 272 19.94 32.21 23.90
N VAL A 273 21.14 31.84 24.31
CA VAL A 273 22.07 30.99 23.56
C VAL A 273 22.20 29.60 24.17
N GLN A 274 21.88 29.42 25.45
CA GLN A 274 22.04 28.14 26.15
C GLN A 274 20.81 27.84 27.02
N GLY A 275 20.29 26.60 26.88
CA GLY A 275 19.24 26.02 27.74
C GLY A 275 19.86 25.37 28.99
N GLY A 276 19.14 25.46 30.11
CA GLY A 276 19.54 24.81 31.38
C GLY A 276 18.49 23.80 31.88
N SER A 277 17.63 23.29 31.01
CA SER A 277 16.60 22.30 31.38
C SER A 277 17.13 20.89 31.24
N THR A 278 16.88 20.04 32.24
CA THR A 278 17.27 18.63 32.28
C THR A 278 16.36 17.77 31.40
N LEU A 279 16.79 16.53 31.06
CA LEU A 279 15.94 15.52 30.38
C LEU A 279 14.66 15.23 31.15
N THR A 280 14.74 15.17 32.50
CA THR A 280 13.56 14.97 33.35
C THR A 280 12.56 16.12 33.22
N GLN A 281 13.03 17.38 33.18
CA GLN A 281 12.18 18.55 32.93
C GLN A 281 11.57 18.55 31.55
N GLN A 282 12.34 18.16 30.51
CA GLN A 282 11.82 18.03 29.16
C GLN A 282 10.71 16.94 29.06
N LEU A 283 10.91 15.81 29.74
CA LEU A 283 9.91 14.73 29.80
C LEU A 283 8.62 15.20 30.48
N VAL A 284 8.75 15.85 31.64
CA VAL A 284 7.58 16.43 32.36
C VAL A 284 6.83 17.42 31.49
N LYS A 285 7.54 18.31 30.80
CA LYS A 285 6.95 19.25 29.85
C LYS A 285 6.13 18.50 28.78
N ASN A 286 6.70 17.48 28.18
CA ASN A 286 6.07 16.74 27.07
C ASN A 286 4.84 15.92 27.51
N LEU A 287 4.86 15.33 28.72
CA LEU A 287 3.78 14.46 29.19
C LEU A 287 2.65 15.21 29.91
N PHE A 288 2.93 16.31 30.60
CA PHE A 288 2.01 16.91 31.57
C PHE A 288 1.69 18.38 31.35
N LEU A 289 2.47 19.12 30.57
CA LEU A 289 2.39 20.56 30.47
C LEU A 289 2.13 21.02 29.04
N THR A 290 1.70 22.26 28.92
CA THR A 290 1.50 22.91 27.61
C THR A 290 2.75 23.66 27.16
N ASN A 291 2.82 24.05 25.88
CA ASN A 291 3.91 24.81 25.32
C ASN A 291 3.91 26.32 25.72
N LYS A 292 2.95 26.78 26.53
CA LYS A 292 2.92 28.18 27.00
C LYS A 292 4.19 28.55 27.76
N ARG A 293 4.81 29.71 27.43
CA ARG A 293 6.05 30.19 28.03
C ARG A 293 5.79 31.09 29.25
N THR A 294 5.32 30.50 30.38
CA THR A 294 5.09 31.25 31.63
C THR A 294 6.00 30.78 32.74
N LEU A 295 6.37 31.68 33.67
CA LEU A 295 7.19 31.33 34.84
C LEU A 295 6.49 30.29 35.73
N TRP A 296 5.16 30.38 35.87
CA TRP A 296 4.36 29.40 36.61
C TRP A 296 4.46 28.00 36.02
N ARG A 297 4.33 27.89 34.69
CA ARG A 297 4.52 26.61 34.02
C ARG A 297 5.95 26.07 34.25
N LYS A 298 6.98 26.92 34.20
CA LYS A 298 8.37 26.50 34.42
C LYS A 298 8.63 26.09 35.87
N ALA A 299 7.97 26.72 36.84
CA ALA A 299 8.02 26.31 38.27
C ALA A 299 7.37 24.94 38.47
N ASN A 300 6.19 24.71 37.84
CA ASN A 300 5.54 23.41 37.88
C ASN A 300 6.39 22.31 37.19
N GLU A 301 7.02 22.61 36.06
CA GLU A 301 7.93 21.70 35.36
C GLU A 301 9.10 21.28 36.28
N ALA A 302 9.73 22.24 36.96
CA ALA A 302 10.81 21.95 37.89
C ALA A 302 10.35 21.12 39.09
N TYR A 303 9.21 21.45 39.69
CA TYR A 303 8.67 20.72 40.82
C TYR A 303 8.26 19.28 40.47
N MET A 304 7.57 19.12 39.35
CA MET A 304 7.22 17.77 38.85
C MET A 304 8.46 16.97 38.47
N ALA A 305 9.52 17.60 37.94
CA ALA A 305 10.76 16.93 37.60
C ALA A 305 11.48 16.35 38.85
N VAL A 306 11.49 17.09 39.97
CA VAL A 306 12.02 16.60 41.23
C VAL A 306 11.19 15.41 41.76
N ILE A 307 9.86 15.52 41.73
CA ILE A 307 8.98 14.42 42.15
C ILE A 307 9.21 13.19 41.28
N MET A 308 9.30 13.36 39.96
CA MET A 308 9.50 12.26 39.02
C MET A 308 10.83 11.55 39.24
N ASP A 309 11.90 12.30 39.43
CA ASP A 309 13.23 11.77 39.65
C ASP A 309 13.33 11.01 41.00
N ALA A 310 12.66 11.51 42.05
CA ALA A 310 12.56 10.82 43.34
C ALA A 310 11.75 9.51 43.28
N ARG A 311 10.86 9.36 42.29
CA ARG A 311 9.95 8.21 42.20
C ARG A 311 10.42 7.12 41.25
N TYR A 312 11.05 7.48 40.15
CA TYR A 312 11.40 6.57 39.06
C TYR A 312 12.92 6.53 38.88
N SER A 313 13.44 5.36 38.54
CA SER A 313 14.86 5.21 38.21
C SER A 313 15.22 6.02 36.96
N LYS A 314 16.49 6.43 36.89
CA LYS A 314 17.05 7.15 35.73
C LYS A 314 16.79 6.38 34.41
N ASP A 315 16.95 5.05 34.42
CA ASP A 315 16.66 4.21 33.25
C ASP A 315 15.19 4.26 32.82
N ARG A 316 14.26 4.31 33.81
CA ARG A 316 12.83 4.46 33.50
C ARG A 316 12.52 5.84 32.91
N ILE A 317 13.13 6.89 33.44
CA ILE A 317 13.00 8.26 32.90
C ILE A 317 13.54 8.34 31.48
N LEU A 318 14.71 7.73 31.19
CA LEU A 318 15.26 7.64 29.84
C LEU A 318 14.36 6.85 28.89
N GLU A 319 13.86 5.70 29.34
CA GLU A 319 12.91 4.90 28.55
C GLU A 319 11.69 5.72 28.13
N LEU A 320 11.08 6.41 29.11
CA LEU A 320 9.93 7.26 28.85
C LEU A 320 10.29 8.41 27.89
N TYR A 321 11.43 9.07 28.12
CA TYR A 321 11.88 10.19 27.29
C TYR A 321 12.14 9.79 25.85
N MET A 322 12.87 8.68 25.66
CA MET A 322 13.28 8.21 24.34
C MET A 322 12.10 7.69 23.50
N ASN A 323 11.01 7.27 24.14
CA ASN A 323 9.76 6.89 23.49
C ASN A 323 8.79 8.08 23.33
N GLU A 324 9.01 9.23 24.00
CA GLU A 324 8.07 10.36 24.02
C GLU A 324 8.47 11.52 23.13
N VAL A 325 9.76 11.79 22.99
CA VAL A 325 10.27 13.01 22.36
C VAL A 325 9.74 13.21 20.94
N TYR A 326 9.28 14.44 20.62
CA TYR A 326 8.80 14.79 19.28
C TYR A 326 9.97 14.93 18.31
N LEU A 327 9.94 14.18 17.21
CA LEU A 327 11.01 14.14 16.20
C LEU A 327 10.54 14.39 14.77
N GLY A 328 9.27 14.74 14.56
CA GLY A 328 8.79 15.06 13.21
C GLY A 328 7.29 14.98 13.02
N GLN A 329 6.86 15.21 11.78
CA GLN A 329 5.47 15.17 11.34
C GLN A 329 5.36 14.40 10.02
N SER A 330 4.34 13.54 9.92
CA SER A 330 3.98 12.82 8.71
C SER A 330 2.48 13.04 8.42
N GLY A 331 2.17 13.94 7.49
CA GLY A 331 0.79 14.42 7.32
C GLY A 331 0.29 15.08 8.60
N ASP A 332 -0.84 14.63 9.12
CA ASP A 332 -1.43 15.10 10.37
C ASP A 332 -0.89 14.34 11.61
N ASP A 333 -0.10 13.28 11.41
CA ASP A 333 0.42 12.45 12.48
C ASP A 333 1.78 12.91 12.99
N GLN A 334 1.93 13.02 14.31
CA GLN A 334 3.19 13.36 14.96
C GLN A 334 4.09 12.12 15.10
N ILE A 335 5.35 12.25 14.72
CA ILE A 335 6.38 11.21 14.89
C ILE A 335 7.02 11.41 16.26
N ARG A 336 6.71 10.50 17.19
CA ARG A 336 7.20 10.53 18.55
C ARG A 336 8.07 9.33 18.88
N GLY A 337 9.16 9.59 19.62
CA GLY A 337 10.17 8.61 20.04
C GLY A 337 11.21 8.29 18.97
N PHE A 338 12.40 7.94 19.46
CA PHE A 338 13.53 7.53 18.63
C PHE A 338 13.24 6.28 17.79
N PRO A 339 12.51 5.25 18.30
CA PRO A 339 12.25 4.05 17.53
C PRO A 339 11.46 4.33 16.24
N LEU A 340 10.37 5.09 16.31
CA LEU A 340 9.59 5.44 15.15
C LEU A 340 10.33 6.40 14.22
N ALA A 341 11.03 7.39 14.78
CA ALA A 341 11.84 8.32 13.99
C ALA A 341 12.97 7.61 13.22
N SER A 342 13.57 6.57 13.83
CA SER A 342 14.57 5.72 13.17
C SER A 342 14.02 5.05 11.93
N LEU A 343 12.85 4.42 12.04
CA LEU A 343 12.17 3.83 10.89
C LEU A 343 11.75 4.89 9.86
N TYR A 344 11.24 6.03 10.34
CA TYR A 344 10.74 7.10 9.48
C TYR A 344 11.83 7.76 8.63
N TYR A 345 13.00 8.08 9.24
CA TYR A 345 14.07 8.77 8.52
C TYR A 345 15.07 7.83 7.86
N PHE A 346 15.29 6.63 8.40
CA PHE A 346 16.37 5.74 7.95
C PHE A 346 15.87 4.36 7.48
N GLY A 347 14.61 4.02 7.71
CA GLY A 347 14.06 2.72 7.35
C GLY A 347 14.60 1.56 8.16
N ARG A 348 15.05 1.81 9.39
CA ARG A 348 15.68 0.80 10.24
C ARG A 348 15.24 0.91 11.68
N PRO A 349 15.22 -0.22 12.40
CA PRO A 349 15.14 -0.21 13.85
C PRO A 349 16.25 0.64 14.48
N VAL A 350 15.96 1.21 15.65
CA VAL A 350 16.88 2.15 16.32
C VAL A 350 18.22 1.53 16.70
N GLU A 351 18.26 0.24 16.98
CA GLU A 351 19.45 -0.55 17.27
C GLU A 351 20.40 -0.75 16.09
N GLU A 352 19.91 -0.55 14.87
CA GLU A 352 20.70 -0.68 13.63
C GLU A 352 21.35 0.64 13.19
N LEU A 353 21.05 1.76 13.85
CA LEU A 353 21.56 3.07 13.46
C LEU A 353 23.07 3.18 13.70
N SER A 354 23.79 3.75 12.73
CA SER A 354 25.16 4.19 12.90
C SER A 354 25.23 5.43 13.78
N LEU A 355 26.39 5.72 14.38
CA LEU A 355 26.56 6.83 15.32
C LEU A 355 26.23 8.20 14.69
N ASP A 356 26.57 8.43 13.43
CA ASP A 356 26.20 9.64 12.71
C ASP A 356 24.67 9.78 12.52
N GLN A 357 23.94 8.68 12.34
CA GLN A 357 22.49 8.66 12.30
C GLN A 357 21.86 8.88 13.68
N GLN A 358 22.43 8.27 14.73
CA GLN A 358 22.04 8.52 16.11
C GLN A 358 22.25 10.00 16.48
N ALA A 359 23.39 10.57 16.11
CA ALA A 359 23.72 11.98 16.33
C ALA A 359 22.75 12.93 15.60
N LEU A 360 22.27 12.57 14.42
CA LEU A 360 21.25 13.33 13.71
C LEU A 360 19.93 13.36 14.49
N LEU A 361 19.42 12.20 14.91
CA LEU A 361 18.18 12.13 15.69
C LEU A 361 18.28 12.89 17.02
N VAL A 362 19.40 12.74 17.74
CA VAL A 362 19.68 13.51 18.97
C VAL A 362 19.74 15.01 18.68
N GLY A 363 20.36 15.38 17.57
CA GLY A 363 20.42 16.78 17.14
C GLY A 363 19.05 17.40 16.87
N MET A 364 18.10 16.59 16.36
CA MET A 364 16.74 17.02 16.06
C MET A 364 15.88 17.28 17.31
N VAL A 365 16.23 16.74 18.46
CA VAL A 365 15.53 16.96 19.74
C VAL A 365 15.36 18.45 20.06
N LYS A 366 16.37 19.27 19.76
CA LYS A 366 16.34 20.71 20.00
C LYS A 366 15.28 21.45 19.19
N GLY A 367 14.90 20.90 18.02
CA GLY A 367 13.90 21.49 17.13
C GLY A 367 13.69 20.65 15.88
N ALA A 368 12.81 19.65 15.96
CA ALA A 368 12.59 18.67 14.89
C ALA A 368 12.13 19.29 13.57
N SER A 369 11.38 20.39 13.60
CA SER A 369 10.95 21.09 12.38
C SER A 369 12.10 21.86 11.74
N LEU A 370 12.94 22.52 12.53
CA LEU A 370 14.08 23.31 12.06
C LEU A 370 15.19 22.43 11.49
N TYR A 371 15.51 21.33 12.19
CA TYR A 371 16.56 20.39 11.82
C TYR A 371 16.04 19.18 11.02
N ASN A 372 14.89 19.32 10.36
CA ASN A 372 14.33 18.28 9.52
C ASN A 372 15.25 18.01 8.32
N PRO A 373 15.78 16.78 8.15
CA PRO A 373 16.79 16.49 7.14
C PRO A 373 16.29 16.58 5.69
N TRP A 374 14.97 16.49 5.49
CA TRP A 374 14.37 16.65 4.16
C TRP A 374 14.04 18.11 3.82
N ARG A 375 13.66 18.92 4.82
CA ARG A 375 13.32 20.33 4.61
C ARG A 375 14.56 21.21 4.63
N ASN A 376 15.45 20.98 5.60
CA ASN A 376 16.63 21.81 5.88
C ASN A 376 17.90 20.96 5.98
N PRO A 377 18.32 20.23 4.91
CA PRO A 377 19.43 19.27 4.98
C PRO A 377 20.75 19.87 5.45
N LYS A 378 21.04 21.14 5.11
CA LYS A 378 22.26 21.84 5.56
C LYS A 378 22.26 22.08 7.07
N LEU A 379 21.16 22.60 7.62
CA LEU A 379 21.03 22.82 9.07
C LEU A 379 21.04 21.50 9.85
N ALA A 380 20.42 20.47 9.30
CA ALA A 380 20.45 19.12 9.87
C ALA A 380 21.86 18.55 9.91
N LEU A 381 22.65 18.74 8.83
CA LEU A 381 24.04 18.30 8.75
C LEU A 381 24.92 19.06 9.75
N GLU A 382 24.80 20.36 9.83
CA GLU A 382 25.51 21.21 10.80
C GLU A 382 25.18 20.80 12.24
N ARG A 383 23.90 20.59 12.53
CA ARG A 383 23.44 20.16 13.86
C ARG A 383 23.94 18.76 14.22
N ARG A 384 23.91 17.79 13.28
CA ARG A 384 24.51 16.46 13.46
C ARG A 384 26.00 16.56 13.77
N ASN A 385 26.73 17.36 13.00
CA ASN A 385 28.18 17.52 13.19
C ASN A 385 28.52 18.23 14.52
N LEU A 386 27.66 19.14 15.00
CA LEU A 386 27.78 19.70 16.32
C LEU A 386 27.65 18.64 17.42
N VAL A 387 26.67 17.71 17.29
CA VAL A 387 26.52 16.59 18.24
C VAL A 387 27.77 15.70 18.24
N LEU A 388 28.27 15.34 17.04
CA LEU A 388 29.52 14.57 16.93
C LEU A 388 30.72 15.27 17.54
N ARG A 389 30.83 16.60 17.38
CA ARG A 389 31.90 17.43 18.03
C ARG A 389 31.79 17.40 19.54
N LEU A 390 30.59 17.51 20.11
CA LEU A 390 30.37 17.41 21.55
C LEU A 390 30.81 16.05 22.10
N LEU A 391 30.59 14.95 21.34
CA LEU A 391 31.08 13.62 21.72
C LEU A 391 32.62 13.57 21.70
N GLN A 392 33.25 14.19 20.70
CA GLN A 392 34.72 14.27 20.60
C GLN A 392 35.31 15.11 21.73
N GLU A 393 34.75 16.31 22.01
CA GLU A 393 35.17 17.16 23.10
C GLU A 393 35.06 16.47 24.49
N GLN A 394 34.10 15.55 24.64
CA GLN A 394 33.91 14.75 25.85
C GLN A 394 34.65 13.42 25.83
N GLN A 395 35.50 13.19 24.84
CA GLN A 395 36.31 11.97 24.68
C GLN A 395 35.48 10.66 24.58
N VAL A 396 34.19 10.75 24.17
CA VAL A 396 33.36 9.60 23.86
C VAL A 396 33.80 8.98 22.54
N ILE A 397 34.25 9.81 21.60
CA ILE A 397 34.85 9.39 20.32
C ILE A 397 36.18 10.10 20.12
N ASP A 398 37.07 9.48 19.37
CA ASP A 398 38.36 10.09 18.99
C ASP A 398 38.26 11.01 17.78
N GLN A 399 39.31 11.75 17.48
CA GLN A 399 39.35 12.71 16.36
C GLN A 399 39.21 11.98 14.99
N PRO A 400 39.89 10.85 14.71
CA PRO A 400 39.74 10.14 13.44
C PRO A 400 38.30 9.68 13.17
N LEU A 401 37.62 9.19 14.21
CA LEU A 401 36.21 8.77 14.09
C LEU A 401 35.30 9.98 13.86
N TYR A 402 35.54 11.10 14.55
CA TYR A 402 34.81 12.33 14.28
C TYR A 402 34.96 12.79 12.82
N ASP A 403 36.20 12.82 12.31
CA ASP A 403 36.48 13.28 10.94
C ASP A 403 35.79 12.37 9.92
N MET A 404 35.83 11.06 10.13
CA MET A 404 35.15 10.07 9.27
C MET A 404 33.63 10.24 9.29
N LEU A 405 33.03 10.39 10.48
CA LEU A 405 31.57 10.46 10.62
C LEU A 405 30.99 11.80 10.16
N SER A 406 31.74 12.92 10.44
CA SER A 406 31.29 14.24 10.02
C SER A 406 31.30 14.45 8.48
N ALA A 407 32.17 13.71 7.78
CA ALA A 407 32.23 13.73 6.31
C ALA A 407 31.10 12.94 5.64
N ARG A 408 30.40 12.06 6.36
CA ARG A 408 29.30 11.25 5.79
C ARG A 408 28.10 12.11 5.43
N PRO A 409 27.35 11.78 4.36
CA PRO A 409 26.05 12.37 4.09
C PRO A 409 25.07 12.04 5.23
N LEU A 410 23.89 12.70 5.27
CA LEU A 410 22.88 12.44 6.30
C LEU A 410 22.35 11.01 6.31
N GLY A 411 22.40 10.32 5.18
CA GLY A 411 22.01 8.91 5.06
C GLY A 411 20.51 8.65 5.28
N VAL A 412 19.66 9.66 5.13
CA VAL A 412 18.21 9.53 5.25
C VAL A 412 17.62 8.94 3.97
N GLN A 413 16.58 8.15 4.14
CA GLN A 413 15.79 7.59 3.03
C GLN A 413 15.05 8.70 2.26
N PRO A 414 14.68 8.49 0.99
CA PRO A 414 13.77 9.39 0.28
C PRO A 414 12.47 9.56 1.09
N ARG A 415 11.91 10.78 1.08
CA ARG A 415 10.68 11.06 1.81
C ARG A 415 9.55 10.18 1.31
N GLY A 416 8.87 9.47 2.22
CA GLY A 416 7.80 8.51 1.90
C GLY A 416 8.27 7.11 1.56
N GLY A 417 9.60 6.84 1.54
CA GLY A 417 10.14 5.54 1.10
C GLY A 417 9.99 4.38 2.11
N VAL A 418 9.79 4.66 3.39
CA VAL A 418 9.88 3.64 4.43
C VAL A 418 8.57 3.35 5.15
N ILE A 419 7.85 4.38 5.53
CA ILE A 419 6.49 4.27 6.05
C ILE A 419 5.61 5.00 5.05
N SER A 420 5.23 4.28 4.01
CA SER A 420 4.21 4.75 3.08
C SER A 420 2.85 4.38 3.66
N PRO A 421 1.90 5.31 3.77
CA PRO A 421 0.61 5.05 4.39
C PRO A 421 -0.21 3.98 3.69
N GLN A 422 0.13 3.58 2.45
CA GLN A 422 -0.58 2.58 1.64
C GLN A 422 -2.10 2.76 1.69
N PRO A 423 -2.63 3.94 1.33
CA PRO A 423 -3.99 4.33 1.69
C PRO A 423 -5.04 3.40 1.10
N ALA A 424 -4.82 2.90 -0.12
CA ALA A 424 -5.74 1.98 -0.78
C ALA A 424 -5.82 0.63 -0.05
N PHE A 425 -4.67 0.01 0.24
CA PHE A 425 -4.60 -1.24 0.97
C PHE A 425 -5.12 -1.10 2.41
N MET A 426 -4.72 -0.03 3.09
CA MET A 426 -5.14 0.24 4.48
C MET A 426 -6.62 0.52 4.62
N GLN A 427 -7.29 1.00 3.58
CA GLN A 427 -8.76 1.12 3.59
C GLN A 427 -9.42 -0.26 3.70
N MET A 428 -8.95 -1.25 2.94
CA MET A 428 -9.44 -2.62 3.03
C MET A 428 -9.11 -3.25 4.39
N VAL A 429 -7.90 -3.02 4.92
CA VAL A 429 -7.52 -3.47 6.27
C VAL A 429 -8.49 -2.94 7.34
N ARG A 430 -8.82 -1.64 7.31
CA ARG A 430 -9.77 -1.06 8.27
C ARG A 430 -11.17 -1.66 8.14
N GLN A 431 -11.65 -1.89 6.91
CA GLN A 431 -12.96 -2.50 6.67
C GLN A 431 -13.01 -3.93 7.20
N GLU A 432 -11.97 -4.74 6.92
CA GLU A 432 -11.91 -6.13 7.39
C GLU A 432 -11.75 -6.20 8.91
N LEU A 433 -10.91 -5.35 9.53
CA LEU A 433 -10.81 -5.22 10.98
C LEU A 433 -12.16 -4.93 11.61
N GLN A 434 -12.91 -3.97 11.07
CA GLN A 434 -14.26 -3.63 11.56
C GLN A 434 -15.22 -4.80 11.42
N ALA A 435 -15.18 -5.52 10.29
CA ALA A 435 -16.04 -6.68 10.04
C ALA A 435 -15.73 -7.85 10.97
N LYS A 436 -14.45 -8.11 11.28
CA LYS A 436 -14.00 -9.27 12.08
C LYS A 436 -13.99 -9.01 13.59
N LEU A 437 -13.66 -7.79 14.00
CA LEU A 437 -13.51 -7.43 15.42
C LEU A 437 -14.67 -6.58 15.97
N GLY A 438 -15.49 -5.96 15.11
CA GLY A 438 -16.62 -5.11 15.53
C GLY A 438 -16.17 -3.98 16.45
N ASP A 439 -16.84 -3.81 17.59
CA ASP A 439 -16.52 -2.74 18.57
C ASP A 439 -15.14 -2.86 19.23
N ARG A 440 -14.51 -4.03 19.19
CA ARG A 440 -13.13 -4.22 19.68
C ARG A 440 -12.09 -3.41 18.92
N VAL A 441 -12.41 -2.96 17.71
CA VAL A 441 -11.54 -2.06 16.91
C VAL A 441 -11.31 -0.72 17.61
N LYS A 442 -12.18 -0.31 18.52
CA LYS A 442 -12.06 0.96 19.25
C LYS A 442 -10.91 0.98 20.26
N ASP A 443 -10.43 -0.18 20.70
CA ASP A 443 -9.31 -0.32 21.63
C ASP A 443 -8.22 -1.24 21.04
N LEU A 444 -7.53 -0.77 20.02
CA LEU A 444 -6.38 -1.44 19.40
C LEU A 444 -5.04 -0.94 19.97
N SER A 445 -5.02 -0.44 21.20
CA SER A 445 -3.80 0.05 21.83
C SER A 445 -2.75 -1.06 21.95
N GLY A 446 -1.55 -0.84 21.38
CA GLY A 446 -0.42 -1.77 21.43
C GLY A 446 -0.59 -3.06 20.62
N VAL A 447 -1.65 -3.16 19.80
CA VAL A 447 -1.96 -4.34 19.01
C VAL A 447 -1.02 -4.45 17.80
N LYS A 448 -0.58 -5.68 17.51
CA LYS A 448 0.14 -6.02 16.28
C LYS A 448 -0.84 -6.63 15.28
N ILE A 449 -0.93 -6.05 14.09
CA ILE A 449 -1.79 -6.49 13.00
C ILE A 449 -0.91 -7.03 11.89
N PHE A 450 -1.02 -8.32 11.60
CA PHE A 450 -0.31 -8.98 10.52
C PHE A 450 -1.23 -9.12 9.32
N THR A 451 -0.80 -8.58 8.19
CA THR A 451 -1.58 -8.53 6.96
C THR A 451 -1.01 -9.45 5.88
N THR A 452 -1.70 -9.51 4.75
CA THR A 452 -1.27 -10.22 3.55
C THR A 452 -0.42 -9.34 2.61
N PHE A 453 -0.16 -8.10 2.98
CA PHE A 453 0.58 -7.12 2.18
C PHE A 453 1.96 -7.63 1.76
N ASP A 454 2.22 -7.65 0.47
CA ASP A 454 3.52 -7.99 -0.10
C ASP A 454 4.23 -6.73 -0.58
N PRO A 455 5.34 -6.34 0.06
CA PRO A 455 6.03 -5.12 -0.30
C PRO A 455 6.65 -5.16 -1.71
N VAL A 456 6.99 -6.33 -2.24
CA VAL A 456 7.54 -6.48 -3.60
C VAL A 456 6.43 -6.26 -4.64
N SER A 457 5.28 -6.93 -4.46
CA SER A 457 4.12 -6.77 -5.35
C SER A 457 3.55 -5.35 -5.30
N GLN A 458 3.53 -4.73 -4.12
CA GLN A 458 3.06 -3.35 -3.98
C GLN A 458 3.98 -2.35 -4.70
N ASP A 459 5.30 -2.46 -4.52
CA ASP A 459 6.27 -1.58 -5.19
C ASP A 459 6.16 -1.72 -6.72
N ALA A 460 6.03 -2.95 -7.22
CA ALA A 460 5.83 -3.21 -8.64
C ALA A 460 4.52 -2.59 -9.18
N ALA A 461 3.42 -2.68 -8.41
CA ALA A 461 2.14 -2.11 -8.78
C ALA A 461 2.16 -0.57 -8.77
N GLU A 462 2.79 0.03 -7.76
CA GLU A 462 2.96 1.48 -7.67
C GLU A 462 3.83 2.03 -8.82
N LYS A 463 4.93 1.37 -9.14
CA LYS A 463 5.77 1.73 -10.31
C LYS A 463 5.01 1.61 -11.61
N ALA A 464 4.23 0.54 -11.79
CA ALA A 464 3.41 0.37 -12.99
C ALA A 464 2.41 1.53 -13.17
N ALA A 465 1.77 1.99 -12.09
CA ALA A 465 0.85 3.11 -12.13
C ALA A 465 1.56 4.45 -12.37
N THR A 466 2.57 4.76 -11.55
CA THR A 466 3.26 6.08 -11.57
C THR A 466 4.07 6.33 -12.83
N GLU A 467 4.64 5.28 -13.43
CA GLU A 467 5.39 5.37 -14.70
C GLU A 467 4.49 5.16 -15.92
N GLY A 468 3.48 4.29 -15.81
CA GLY A 468 2.66 3.90 -16.94
C GLY A 468 1.59 4.93 -17.32
N ILE A 469 0.87 5.49 -16.37
CA ILE A 469 -0.20 6.45 -16.64
C ILE A 469 0.31 7.73 -17.32
N PRO A 470 1.41 8.36 -16.91
CA PRO A 470 1.96 9.52 -17.64
C PRO A 470 2.32 9.22 -19.10
N VAL A 471 2.79 8.00 -19.39
CA VAL A 471 3.08 7.58 -20.78
C VAL A 471 1.79 7.52 -21.59
N LEU A 472 0.73 6.91 -21.07
CA LEU A 472 -0.58 6.84 -21.75
C LEU A 472 -1.21 8.22 -21.92
N ILE A 473 -1.12 9.09 -20.92
CA ILE A 473 -1.57 10.50 -20.99
C ILE A 473 -0.88 11.22 -22.16
N LYS A 474 0.44 11.11 -22.26
CA LYS A 474 1.22 11.71 -23.34
C LYS A 474 0.84 11.14 -24.70
N GLN A 475 0.74 9.82 -24.83
CA GLN A 475 0.41 9.14 -26.08
C GLN A 475 -0.98 9.50 -26.61
N ARG A 476 -1.98 9.65 -25.73
CA ARG A 476 -3.37 9.92 -26.08
C ARG A 476 -3.77 11.39 -25.95
N ARG A 477 -2.85 12.25 -25.48
CA ARG A 477 -3.09 13.69 -25.23
C ARG A 477 -4.28 13.91 -24.28
N LEU A 478 -4.34 13.11 -23.22
CA LEU A 478 -5.33 13.23 -22.15
C LEU A 478 -4.72 13.98 -20.96
N LYS A 479 -5.57 14.39 -19.99
CA LYS A 479 -5.08 15.11 -18.79
C LYS A 479 -5.42 14.41 -17.47
N ASP A 480 -6.42 13.53 -17.46
CA ASP A 480 -7.11 13.04 -16.29
C ASP A 480 -7.32 11.51 -16.32
N LEU A 481 -6.33 10.79 -16.82
CA LEU A 481 -6.34 9.33 -16.86
C LEU A 481 -5.96 8.78 -15.48
N GLU A 482 -6.74 7.81 -15.01
CA GLU A 482 -6.58 7.14 -13.73
C GLU A 482 -6.44 5.63 -13.91
N THR A 483 -6.02 4.96 -12.86
CA THR A 483 -5.89 3.51 -12.83
C THR A 483 -6.28 2.93 -11.48
N ALA A 484 -6.57 1.65 -11.46
CA ALA A 484 -6.62 0.85 -10.24
C ALA A 484 -6.00 -0.51 -10.53
N MET A 485 -5.31 -1.07 -9.53
CA MET A 485 -4.73 -2.40 -9.61
C MET A 485 -4.98 -3.17 -8.31
N VAL A 486 -5.38 -4.44 -8.45
CA VAL A 486 -5.56 -5.39 -7.33
C VAL A 486 -4.76 -6.63 -7.65
N VAL A 487 -3.83 -6.98 -6.78
CA VAL A 487 -2.98 -8.18 -6.88
C VAL A 487 -3.43 -9.18 -5.83
N VAL A 488 -3.77 -10.38 -6.23
CA VAL A 488 -4.32 -11.43 -5.37
C VAL A 488 -3.55 -12.72 -5.58
N ASP A 489 -3.21 -13.40 -4.50
CA ASP A 489 -2.72 -14.78 -4.57
C ASP A 489 -3.82 -15.69 -5.11
N ARG A 490 -3.54 -16.39 -6.23
CA ARG A 490 -4.56 -17.16 -6.95
C ARG A 490 -5.17 -18.30 -6.14
N ASN A 491 -4.44 -18.88 -5.20
CA ASN A 491 -4.88 -20.04 -4.44
C ASN A 491 -5.54 -19.68 -3.11
N THR A 492 -5.00 -18.65 -2.44
CA THR A 492 -5.39 -18.28 -1.07
C THR A 492 -6.39 -17.14 -0.98
N GLY A 493 -6.59 -16.36 -2.06
CA GLY A 493 -7.43 -15.16 -2.03
C GLY A 493 -6.81 -13.98 -1.27
N GLU A 494 -5.57 -14.10 -0.84
CA GLU A 494 -4.88 -13.02 -0.14
C GLU A 494 -4.56 -11.86 -1.06
N VAL A 495 -5.02 -10.66 -0.72
CA VAL A 495 -4.68 -9.44 -1.45
C VAL A 495 -3.25 -9.05 -1.09
N ARG A 496 -2.35 -9.15 -2.05
CA ARG A 496 -0.92 -8.88 -1.91
C ARG A 496 -0.58 -7.40 -2.06
N ALA A 497 -1.28 -6.72 -2.99
CA ALA A 497 -1.07 -5.31 -3.29
C ALA A 497 -2.35 -4.65 -3.78
N MET A 498 -2.46 -3.34 -3.58
CA MET A 498 -3.58 -2.54 -4.06
C MET A 498 -3.14 -1.12 -4.40
N VAL A 499 -3.52 -0.67 -5.60
CA VAL A 499 -3.34 0.70 -6.07
C VAL A 499 -4.71 1.30 -6.39
N GLY A 500 -5.04 2.43 -5.76
CA GLY A 500 -6.35 3.08 -5.87
C GLY A 500 -6.40 4.26 -6.85
N GLY A 501 -5.29 4.61 -7.50
CA GLY A 501 -5.22 5.71 -8.46
C GLY A 501 -3.85 5.86 -9.10
N ALA A 502 -3.72 6.76 -10.07
CA ALA A 502 -2.44 7.10 -10.72
C ALA A 502 -1.40 7.66 -9.72
N ASN A 503 -1.88 8.26 -8.64
CA ASN A 503 -1.06 8.60 -7.47
C ASN A 503 -1.36 7.61 -6.32
N PRO A 504 -0.55 6.58 -6.11
CA PRO A 504 -0.81 5.55 -5.10
C PRO A 504 -0.83 6.06 -3.66
N GLN A 505 -0.17 7.20 -3.39
CA GLN A 505 -0.10 7.81 -2.06
C GLN A 505 -1.27 8.74 -1.74
N PHE A 506 -2.19 8.93 -2.68
CA PHE A 506 -3.38 9.76 -2.46
C PHE A 506 -4.39 9.03 -1.55
N ALA A 507 -4.66 9.59 -0.39
CA ALA A 507 -5.55 9.00 0.63
C ALA A 507 -7.04 9.32 0.42
N GLY A 508 -7.45 9.68 -0.81
CA GLY A 508 -8.84 10.00 -1.15
C GLY A 508 -9.61 8.82 -1.75
N TYR A 509 -10.24 9.08 -2.89
CA TYR A 509 -11.07 8.11 -3.60
C TYR A 509 -10.24 6.90 -4.08
N ASN A 510 -10.56 5.73 -3.52
CA ASN A 510 -9.91 4.46 -3.85
C ASN A 510 -10.69 3.72 -4.95
N ARG A 511 -10.22 3.82 -6.18
CA ARG A 511 -10.89 3.24 -7.34
C ARG A 511 -10.92 1.72 -7.31
N ALA A 512 -9.94 1.10 -6.64
CA ALA A 512 -9.92 -0.37 -6.51
C ALA A 512 -11.13 -0.92 -5.74
N MET A 513 -11.63 -0.17 -4.75
CA MET A 513 -12.73 -0.59 -3.88
C MET A 513 -14.05 0.14 -4.15
N GLN A 514 -14.02 1.33 -4.75
CA GLN A 514 -15.17 2.24 -4.82
C GLN A 514 -15.65 2.53 -6.24
N ALA A 515 -14.76 2.40 -7.26
CA ALA A 515 -15.15 2.67 -8.64
C ALA A 515 -15.91 1.50 -9.24
N ARG A 516 -17.24 1.58 -9.27
CA ARG A 516 -18.08 0.63 -9.99
C ARG A 516 -18.15 1.00 -11.46
N ARG A 517 -17.57 0.16 -12.31
CA ARG A 517 -17.43 0.40 -13.74
C ARG A 517 -17.89 -0.80 -14.53
N SER A 518 -18.48 -0.55 -15.70
CA SER A 518 -18.76 -1.61 -16.65
C SER A 518 -17.47 -2.39 -16.97
N ILE A 519 -17.53 -3.72 -16.83
CA ILE A 519 -16.35 -4.58 -16.99
C ILE A 519 -16.07 -5.00 -18.44
N GLY A 520 -17.00 -4.69 -19.35
CA GLY A 520 -16.86 -5.02 -20.77
C GLY A 520 -16.58 -6.51 -20.98
N SER A 521 -15.68 -6.82 -21.90
CA SER A 521 -15.35 -8.20 -22.26
C SER A 521 -14.72 -9.05 -21.14
N LEU A 522 -14.47 -8.51 -19.93
CA LEU A 522 -14.12 -9.33 -18.77
C LEU A 522 -15.30 -10.19 -18.28
N ALA A 523 -16.54 -9.90 -18.73
CA ALA A 523 -17.70 -10.71 -18.41
C ALA A 523 -17.71 -12.06 -19.15
N LYS A 524 -17.05 -12.16 -20.29
CA LYS A 524 -17.14 -13.33 -21.17
C LYS A 524 -16.69 -14.65 -20.54
N PRO A 525 -15.56 -14.73 -19.80
CA PRO A 525 -15.12 -15.99 -19.19
C PRO A 525 -16.20 -16.67 -18.35
N ALA A 526 -17.06 -15.93 -17.64
CA ALA A 526 -18.15 -16.53 -16.86
C ALA A 526 -19.20 -17.22 -17.74
N THR A 527 -19.54 -16.67 -18.90
CA THR A 527 -20.46 -17.30 -19.87
C THR A 527 -19.86 -18.59 -20.43
N TYR A 528 -18.57 -18.58 -20.78
CA TYR A 528 -17.88 -19.77 -21.27
C TYR A 528 -17.69 -20.82 -20.19
N LEU A 529 -17.41 -20.43 -18.94
CA LEU A 529 -17.37 -21.31 -17.79
C LEU A 529 -18.72 -21.99 -17.56
N THR A 530 -19.83 -21.25 -17.72
CA THR A 530 -21.18 -21.80 -17.63
C THR A 530 -21.39 -22.87 -18.69
N ALA A 531 -20.97 -22.62 -19.95
CA ALA A 531 -21.07 -23.62 -21.04
C ALA A 531 -20.19 -24.85 -20.75
N LEU A 532 -18.93 -24.64 -20.41
CA LEU A 532 -17.96 -25.71 -20.16
C LEU A 532 -18.25 -26.52 -18.88
N SER A 533 -19.17 -26.06 -18.03
CA SER A 533 -19.73 -26.84 -16.92
C SER A 533 -20.79 -27.85 -17.38
N GLN A 534 -21.08 -27.92 -18.68
CA GLN A 534 -22.04 -28.83 -19.32
C GLN A 534 -21.35 -29.64 -20.42
N PRO A 535 -20.44 -30.63 -20.07
CA PRO A 535 -19.56 -31.30 -21.02
C PRO A 535 -20.28 -32.11 -22.09
N ASN A 536 -21.54 -32.51 -21.83
CA ASN A 536 -22.36 -33.24 -22.81
C ASN A 536 -22.90 -32.32 -23.94
N GLN A 537 -22.92 -31.00 -23.73
CA GLN A 537 -23.45 -30.04 -24.69
C GLN A 537 -22.35 -29.13 -25.27
N TYR A 538 -21.39 -28.74 -24.46
CA TYR A 538 -20.37 -27.78 -24.85
C TYR A 538 -18.96 -28.26 -24.56
N ARG A 539 -18.11 -28.20 -25.57
CA ARG A 539 -16.68 -28.48 -25.55
C ARG A 539 -15.90 -27.36 -26.23
N LEU A 540 -14.62 -27.34 -26.12
CA LEU A 540 -13.78 -26.29 -26.75
C LEU A 540 -13.88 -26.29 -28.28
N ASN A 541 -14.15 -27.41 -28.89
CA ASN A 541 -14.36 -27.59 -30.33
C ASN A 541 -15.83 -27.36 -30.77
N THR A 542 -16.77 -27.10 -29.84
CA THR A 542 -18.16 -26.83 -30.18
C THR A 542 -18.28 -25.58 -31.04
N TRP A 543 -18.98 -25.71 -32.18
CA TRP A 543 -19.33 -24.61 -33.04
C TRP A 543 -20.48 -23.79 -32.44
N ILE A 544 -20.28 -22.49 -32.27
CA ILE A 544 -21.30 -21.54 -31.82
C ILE A 544 -21.61 -20.51 -32.91
N ALA A 545 -22.83 -20.01 -32.96
CA ALA A 545 -23.30 -19.12 -34.00
C ALA A 545 -22.59 -17.76 -33.92
N ASP A 546 -21.99 -17.34 -35.04
CA ASP A 546 -21.51 -15.99 -35.29
C ASP A 546 -22.35 -15.34 -36.41
N ALA A 547 -23.65 -15.23 -36.16
CA ALA A 547 -24.65 -14.69 -37.04
C ALA A 547 -25.44 -13.57 -36.34
N PRO A 548 -25.94 -12.57 -37.07
CA PRO A 548 -26.72 -11.48 -36.49
C PRO A 548 -27.86 -11.99 -35.59
N ILE A 549 -27.97 -11.40 -34.42
CA ILE A 549 -29.06 -11.65 -33.47
C ILE A 549 -29.69 -10.31 -33.10
N THR A 550 -31.02 -10.27 -33.02
CA THR A 550 -31.77 -9.11 -32.50
C THR A 550 -32.63 -9.57 -31.35
N LEU A 551 -32.42 -8.98 -30.20
CA LEU A 551 -33.14 -9.27 -28.97
C LEU A 551 -34.14 -8.16 -28.67
N HIS A 552 -35.37 -8.56 -28.33
CA HIS A 552 -36.42 -7.67 -27.90
C HIS A 552 -36.31 -7.54 -26.36
N LEU A 553 -36.08 -6.35 -25.87
CA LEU A 553 -35.90 -6.08 -24.44
C LEU A 553 -37.27 -5.80 -23.79
N VAL A 554 -37.36 -6.02 -22.48
CA VAL A 554 -38.60 -5.82 -21.70
C VAL A 554 -39.17 -4.39 -21.84
N ASN A 555 -38.36 -3.40 -22.09
CA ASN A 555 -38.76 -2.01 -22.31
C ASN A 555 -39.23 -1.69 -23.74
N GLY A 556 -39.41 -2.73 -24.56
CA GLY A 556 -39.83 -2.58 -25.95
C GLY A 556 -38.75 -2.14 -26.95
N GLN A 557 -37.51 -1.93 -26.47
CA GLN A 557 -36.37 -1.62 -27.32
C GLN A 557 -35.82 -2.92 -27.95
N THR A 558 -35.13 -2.78 -29.06
CA THR A 558 -34.39 -3.87 -29.68
C THR A 558 -32.89 -3.67 -29.47
N TRP A 559 -32.17 -4.75 -29.25
CA TRP A 559 -30.73 -4.74 -29.14
C TRP A 559 -30.11 -5.76 -30.11
N SER A 560 -29.24 -5.27 -30.98
CA SER A 560 -28.53 -6.06 -31.98
C SER A 560 -27.02 -5.91 -31.77
N PRO A 561 -26.38 -6.79 -30.98
CA PRO A 561 -24.95 -6.75 -30.76
C PRO A 561 -24.18 -6.99 -32.07
N GLN A 562 -22.98 -6.39 -32.13
CA GLN A 562 -22.09 -6.55 -33.28
C GLN A 562 -20.70 -6.95 -32.81
N ASN A 563 -19.95 -7.68 -33.64
CA ASN A 563 -18.53 -7.88 -33.42
C ASN A 563 -17.77 -6.56 -33.64
N ASP A 564 -16.61 -6.43 -33.02
CA ASP A 564 -15.79 -5.18 -33.07
C ASP A 564 -15.39 -4.84 -34.54
N ASP A 565 -15.15 -5.86 -35.38
CA ASP A 565 -14.82 -5.71 -36.80
C ASP A 565 -16.09 -5.61 -37.70
N ARG A 566 -17.28 -5.69 -37.11
CA ARG A 566 -18.60 -5.68 -37.79
C ARG A 566 -18.79 -6.79 -38.83
N ARG A 567 -18.05 -7.90 -38.67
CA ARG A 567 -18.15 -9.07 -39.57
C ARG A 567 -18.73 -10.25 -38.83
N PHE A 568 -19.37 -11.14 -39.60
CA PHE A 568 -19.95 -12.39 -39.12
C PHE A 568 -19.33 -13.51 -39.94
N SER A 569 -18.89 -14.58 -39.27
CA SER A 569 -18.30 -15.77 -39.91
C SER A 569 -19.27 -16.95 -40.00
N GLY A 570 -20.55 -16.73 -39.66
CA GLY A 570 -21.59 -17.78 -39.61
C GLY A 570 -21.46 -18.59 -38.31
N GLN A 571 -20.34 -19.22 -38.10
CA GLN A 571 -20.04 -19.96 -36.87
C GLN A 571 -18.54 -19.91 -36.52
N VAL A 572 -18.21 -20.15 -35.27
CA VAL A 572 -16.85 -20.15 -34.75
C VAL A 572 -16.73 -21.18 -33.62
N MET A 573 -15.58 -21.83 -33.47
CA MET A 573 -15.36 -22.73 -32.33
C MET A 573 -15.34 -21.94 -31.01
N LEU A 574 -15.90 -22.53 -29.96
CA LEU A 574 -15.99 -21.92 -28.61
C LEU A 574 -14.64 -21.38 -28.12
N VAL A 575 -13.58 -22.19 -28.26
CA VAL A 575 -12.22 -21.77 -27.88
C VAL A 575 -11.73 -20.53 -28.63
N ASP A 576 -12.07 -20.42 -29.92
CA ASP A 576 -11.63 -19.30 -30.77
C ASP A 576 -12.47 -18.05 -30.55
N ALA A 577 -13.75 -18.20 -30.24
CA ALA A 577 -14.65 -17.11 -29.92
C ALA A 577 -14.19 -16.36 -28.64
N LEU A 578 -13.83 -17.10 -27.58
CA LEU A 578 -13.30 -16.47 -26.36
C LEU A 578 -11.89 -15.91 -26.58
N ALA A 579 -11.00 -16.66 -27.25
CA ALA A 579 -9.64 -16.22 -27.53
C ALA A 579 -9.60 -14.90 -28.30
N ARG A 580 -10.48 -14.74 -29.29
CA ARG A 580 -10.64 -13.53 -30.10
C ARG A 580 -11.57 -12.50 -29.45
N SER A 581 -12.18 -12.85 -28.30
CA SER A 581 -13.12 -11.98 -27.57
C SER A 581 -14.31 -11.51 -28.42
N MET A 582 -14.90 -12.41 -29.22
CA MET A 582 -16.00 -12.08 -30.11
C MET A 582 -17.29 -11.80 -29.34
N ASN A 583 -18.06 -10.81 -29.79
CA ASN A 583 -19.28 -10.36 -29.09
C ASN A 583 -20.48 -11.21 -29.42
N VAL A 584 -20.77 -11.37 -30.74
CA VAL A 584 -22.00 -12.04 -31.21
C VAL A 584 -22.02 -13.51 -30.81
N PRO A 585 -20.95 -14.31 -30.97
CA PRO A 585 -20.94 -15.69 -30.48
C PRO A 585 -21.17 -15.79 -28.97
N THR A 586 -20.63 -14.85 -28.19
CA THR A 586 -20.82 -14.83 -26.71
C THR A 586 -22.29 -14.59 -26.36
N VAL A 587 -22.96 -13.65 -27.06
CA VAL A 587 -24.38 -13.38 -26.82
C VAL A 587 -25.23 -14.58 -27.23
N ASN A 588 -25.01 -15.16 -28.43
CA ASN A 588 -25.72 -16.36 -28.88
C ASN A 588 -25.55 -17.52 -27.88
N LEU A 589 -24.32 -17.75 -27.41
CA LEU A 589 -24.03 -18.77 -26.40
C LEU A 589 -24.75 -18.49 -25.08
N GLY A 590 -24.64 -17.26 -24.56
CA GLY A 590 -25.24 -16.88 -23.27
C GLY A 590 -26.76 -16.93 -23.29
N MET A 591 -27.39 -16.58 -24.43
CA MET A 591 -28.84 -16.70 -24.61
C MET A 591 -29.27 -18.17 -24.71
N ALA A 592 -28.49 -19.01 -25.36
CA ALA A 592 -28.74 -20.46 -25.41
C ALA A 592 -28.60 -21.16 -24.06
N LEU A 593 -27.63 -20.74 -23.23
CA LEU A 593 -27.43 -21.23 -21.85
C LEU A 593 -28.53 -20.77 -20.90
N GLY A 594 -29.11 -19.61 -21.17
CA GLY A 594 -30.03 -18.91 -20.30
C GLY A 594 -29.34 -17.97 -19.31
N LEU A 595 -29.82 -16.73 -19.26
CA LEU A 595 -29.26 -15.71 -18.36
C LEU A 595 -29.23 -16.12 -16.88
N PRO A 596 -30.26 -16.83 -16.32
CA PRO A 596 -30.20 -17.33 -14.94
C PRO A 596 -29.00 -18.23 -14.65
N ALA A 597 -28.62 -19.12 -15.59
CA ALA A 597 -27.45 -19.97 -15.41
C ALA A 597 -26.13 -19.19 -15.39
N VAL A 598 -26.01 -18.14 -16.21
CA VAL A 598 -24.85 -17.25 -16.22
C VAL A 598 -24.81 -16.42 -14.94
N VAL A 599 -25.94 -15.93 -14.46
CA VAL A 599 -26.06 -15.21 -13.16
C VAL A 599 -25.63 -16.11 -12.00
N GLU A 600 -26.08 -17.36 -11.98
CA GLU A 600 -25.67 -18.34 -10.98
C GLU A 600 -24.14 -18.58 -10.99
N THR A 601 -23.55 -18.67 -12.18
CA THR A 601 -22.08 -18.78 -12.30
C THR A 601 -21.40 -17.57 -11.70
N TRP A 602 -21.86 -16.34 -11.97
CA TRP A 602 -21.30 -15.15 -11.34
C TRP A 602 -21.39 -15.17 -9.81
N GLN A 603 -22.50 -15.66 -9.25
CA GLN A 603 -22.64 -15.82 -7.79
C GLN A 603 -21.64 -16.86 -7.24
N LYS A 604 -21.45 -17.98 -7.93
CA LYS A 604 -20.44 -18.99 -7.58
C LYS A 604 -19.02 -18.41 -7.64
N LEU A 605 -18.76 -17.49 -8.56
CA LEU A 605 -17.49 -16.76 -8.65
C LEU A 605 -17.30 -15.72 -7.53
N GLY A 606 -18.30 -15.51 -6.67
CA GLY A 606 -18.22 -14.61 -5.52
C GLY A 606 -18.77 -13.22 -5.74
N VAL A 607 -19.45 -12.93 -6.85
CA VAL A 607 -20.11 -11.65 -7.08
C VAL A 607 -21.48 -11.62 -6.39
N PRO A 608 -21.77 -10.61 -5.55
CA PRO A 608 -23.06 -10.51 -4.85
C PRO A 608 -24.24 -10.41 -5.81
N LYS A 609 -25.37 -11.05 -5.46
CA LYS A 609 -26.57 -11.13 -6.28
C LYS A 609 -27.14 -9.76 -6.64
N ASP A 610 -27.10 -8.82 -5.72
CA ASP A 610 -27.60 -7.44 -5.90
C ASP A 610 -26.81 -6.63 -6.95
N GLN A 611 -25.63 -7.11 -7.35
CA GLN A 611 -24.81 -6.53 -8.40
C GLN A 611 -25.14 -7.11 -9.81
N LEU A 612 -25.93 -8.18 -9.86
CA LEU A 612 -26.25 -8.93 -11.09
C LEU A 612 -27.64 -8.56 -11.59
N ASN A 613 -27.71 -7.92 -12.73
CA ASN A 613 -28.95 -7.39 -13.29
C ASN A 613 -29.73 -8.37 -14.20
N GLY A 614 -29.12 -9.50 -14.59
CA GLY A 614 -29.76 -10.55 -15.36
C GLY A 614 -30.30 -10.13 -16.75
N VAL A 615 -29.76 -9.07 -17.35
CA VAL A 615 -30.14 -8.57 -18.66
C VAL A 615 -29.16 -9.08 -19.76
N PRO A 616 -29.59 -9.23 -21.04
CA PRO A 616 -28.74 -9.74 -22.12
C PRO A 616 -27.39 -8.97 -22.25
N ALA A 617 -27.41 -7.66 -22.08
CA ALA A 617 -26.23 -6.83 -22.17
C ALA A 617 -25.14 -7.17 -21.12
N MET A 618 -25.50 -7.88 -20.03
CA MET A 618 -24.57 -8.39 -19.02
C MET A 618 -23.52 -9.34 -19.65
N LEU A 619 -23.90 -10.10 -20.67
CA LEU A 619 -23.02 -11.02 -21.40
C LEU A 619 -21.82 -10.31 -22.05
N LEU A 620 -21.96 -9.03 -22.36
CA LEU A 620 -20.91 -8.17 -22.90
C LEU A 620 -20.38 -7.17 -21.88
N GLY A 621 -20.72 -7.37 -20.59
CA GLY A 621 -20.18 -6.61 -19.49
C GLY A 621 -20.88 -5.32 -19.12
N ALA A 622 -22.17 -5.16 -19.48
CA ALA A 622 -23.05 -4.18 -18.85
C ALA A 622 -23.35 -4.59 -17.38
N LEU A 623 -22.27 -4.80 -16.65
CA LEU A 623 -22.19 -5.23 -15.26
C LEU A 623 -21.17 -4.32 -14.58
N ASN A 624 -21.63 -3.54 -13.60
CA ASN A 624 -20.78 -2.56 -12.92
C ASN A 624 -20.17 -3.16 -11.66
N LEU A 625 -18.90 -3.50 -11.73
CA LEU A 625 -18.12 -4.07 -10.61
C LEU A 625 -16.93 -3.18 -10.26
N THR A 626 -16.50 -3.28 -9.02
CA THR A 626 -15.23 -2.71 -8.58
C THR A 626 -14.07 -3.65 -8.99
N PRO A 627 -12.84 -3.15 -9.11
CA PRO A 627 -11.67 -4.01 -9.35
C PRO A 627 -11.51 -5.13 -8.33
N VAL A 628 -11.85 -4.92 -7.06
CA VAL A 628 -11.82 -5.96 -6.02
C VAL A 628 -12.85 -7.05 -6.29
N GLU A 629 -14.07 -6.70 -6.67
CA GLU A 629 -15.12 -7.69 -7.02
C GLU A 629 -14.75 -8.49 -8.28
N VAL A 630 -14.14 -7.84 -9.26
CA VAL A 630 -13.58 -8.53 -10.44
C VAL A 630 -12.45 -9.48 -10.03
N ALA A 631 -11.56 -9.03 -9.11
CA ALA A 631 -10.48 -9.86 -8.61
C ALA A 631 -11.00 -11.12 -7.90
N GLN A 632 -12.07 -11.01 -7.12
CA GLN A 632 -12.72 -12.18 -6.51
C GLN A 632 -13.19 -13.21 -7.54
N ALA A 633 -13.86 -12.75 -8.59
CA ALA A 633 -14.36 -13.65 -9.63
C ALA A 633 -13.22 -14.34 -10.40
N PHE A 634 -12.19 -13.61 -10.74
CA PHE A 634 -11.03 -14.15 -11.46
C PHE A 634 -10.13 -15.01 -10.57
N GLN A 635 -10.06 -14.76 -9.25
CA GLN A 635 -9.41 -15.64 -8.28
C GLN A 635 -10.03 -17.04 -8.32
N THR A 636 -11.35 -17.13 -8.29
CA THR A 636 -12.07 -18.42 -8.33
C THR A 636 -11.78 -19.20 -9.62
N ILE A 637 -11.72 -18.51 -10.77
CA ILE A 637 -11.34 -19.15 -12.05
C ILE A 637 -9.89 -19.60 -12.01
N ALA A 638 -8.98 -18.71 -11.58
CA ALA A 638 -7.55 -18.92 -11.61
C ALA A 638 -7.07 -20.05 -10.68
N SER A 639 -7.76 -20.28 -9.56
CA SER A 639 -7.46 -21.36 -8.61
C SER A 639 -7.99 -22.73 -9.07
N GLY A 640 -8.46 -22.85 -10.33
CA GLY A 640 -9.07 -24.07 -10.82
C GLY A 640 -10.46 -24.33 -10.26
N GLY A 641 -11.21 -23.28 -9.95
CA GLY A 641 -12.60 -23.34 -9.48
C GLY A 641 -12.78 -23.36 -7.96
N ASN A 642 -11.72 -23.12 -7.19
CA ASN A 642 -11.79 -22.99 -5.74
C ASN A 642 -11.93 -21.51 -5.36
N ARG A 643 -13.08 -21.13 -4.78
CA ARG A 643 -13.27 -19.78 -4.27
C ARG A 643 -12.64 -19.63 -2.91
N ALA A 644 -11.69 -18.71 -2.79
CA ALA A 644 -11.20 -18.19 -1.54
C ALA A 644 -11.64 -16.73 -1.42
N ASP A 645 -12.32 -16.38 -0.34
CA ASP A 645 -12.74 -15.00 -0.12
C ASP A 645 -11.52 -14.10 0.01
N LEU A 646 -11.54 -12.95 -0.67
CA LEU A 646 -10.43 -12.01 -0.64
C LEU A 646 -10.23 -11.47 0.77
N SER A 647 -9.01 -11.53 1.28
CA SER A 647 -8.68 -11.02 2.60
C SER A 647 -7.35 -10.30 2.64
N VAL A 648 -7.22 -9.38 3.61
CA VAL A 648 -5.98 -8.62 3.91
C VAL A 648 -5.45 -8.89 5.31
N LEU A 649 -6.20 -9.61 6.17
CA LEU A 649 -5.82 -9.90 7.55
C LEU A 649 -5.38 -11.36 7.71
N ARG A 650 -4.26 -11.55 8.42
CA ARG A 650 -3.77 -12.86 8.86
C ARG A 650 -3.98 -13.09 10.34
N SER A 651 -3.52 -12.16 11.15
CA SER A 651 -3.69 -12.24 12.60
C SER A 651 -3.66 -10.85 13.24
N VAL A 652 -4.33 -10.76 14.38
CA VAL A 652 -4.35 -9.56 15.23
C VAL A 652 -4.00 -10.03 16.63
N ILE A 653 -2.88 -9.54 17.15
CA ILE A 653 -2.29 -9.96 18.42
C ILE A 653 -2.31 -8.78 19.39
N SER A 654 -2.88 -8.96 20.57
CA SER A 654 -2.87 -7.94 21.63
C SER A 654 -1.47 -7.71 22.20
N GLU A 655 -1.31 -6.64 22.97
CA GLU A 655 -0.04 -6.27 23.61
C GLU A 655 0.52 -7.38 24.51
N ASP A 656 -0.34 -8.13 25.17
CA ASP A 656 -0.01 -9.29 26.02
C ASP A 656 0.24 -10.60 25.26
N GLY A 657 0.23 -10.56 23.92
CA GLY A 657 0.52 -11.70 23.03
C GLY A 657 -0.66 -12.62 22.77
N LYS A 658 -1.88 -12.23 23.15
CA LYS A 658 -3.08 -13.02 22.91
C LYS A 658 -3.62 -12.77 21.50
N ALA A 659 -3.97 -13.84 20.78
CA ALA A 659 -4.63 -13.72 19.49
C ALA A 659 -6.07 -13.19 19.66
N LEU A 660 -6.34 -11.99 19.12
CA LEU A 660 -7.69 -11.41 19.03
C LEU A 660 -8.40 -11.89 17.76
N TYR A 661 -7.64 -12.19 16.73
CA TYR A 661 -8.10 -12.75 15.48
C TYR A 661 -6.97 -13.54 14.83
N GLN A 662 -7.30 -14.65 14.20
CA GLN A 662 -6.39 -15.45 13.39
C GLN A 662 -7.18 -16.11 12.26
N SER A 663 -6.67 -16.06 11.06
CA SER A 663 -7.27 -16.65 9.88
C SER A 663 -6.26 -17.45 9.10
N TYR A 664 -6.72 -18.58 8.59
CA TYR A 664 -6.01 -19.36 7.59
C TYR A 664 -6.83 -19.35 6.30
N PRO A 665 -6.19 -19.25 5.13
CA PRO A 665 -6.89 -19.31 3.86
C PRO A 665 -7.71 -20.59 3.77
N GLN A 666 -8.97 -20.44 3.46
CA GLN A 666 -9.87 -21.54 3.19
C GLN A 666 -10.48 -21.32 1.81
N ALA A 667 -10.44 -22.34 0.98
CA ALA A 667 -11.02 -22.29 -0.35
C ALA A 667 -12.06 -23.40 -0.49
N GLU A 668 -13.20 -23.06 -1.06
CA GLU A 668 -14.30 -23.97 -1.30
C GLU A 668 -14.46 -24.22 -2.81
N ARG A 669 -14.74 -25.45 -3.20
CA ARG A 669 -15.06 -25.78 -4.59
C ARG A 669 -16.35 -25.06 -5.00
N ALA A 670 -16.24 -24.03 -5.83
CA ALA A 670 -17.37 -23.23 -6.30
C ALA A 670 -17.89 -23.67 -7.67
N VAL A 671 -16.98 -24.11 -8.56
CA VAL A 671 -17.30 -24.61 -9.90
C VAL A 671 -16.49 -25.87 -10.21
N PRO A 672 -16.90 -26.72 -11.17
CA PRO A 672 -16.15 -27.93 -11.51
C PRO A 672 -14.71 -27.61 -11.92
N ALA A 673 -13.76 -28.41 -11.44
CA ALA A 673 -12.34 -28.22 -11.71
C ALA A 673 -12.04 -28.28 -13.22
N GLN A 674 -12.72 -29.19 -13.92
CA GLN A 674 -12.56 -29.40 -15.35
C GLN A 674 -13.03 -28.16 -16.15
N ALA A 675 -14.18 -27.60 -15.78
CA ALA A 675 -14.70 -26.39 -16.43
C ALA A 675 -13.79 -25.17 -16.19
N ALA A 676 -13.28 -25.02 -14.96
CA ALA A 676 -12.30 -23.97 -14.62
C ALA A 676 -10.99 -24.15 -15.39
N TYR A 677 -10.48 -25.38 -15.48
CA TYR A 677 -9.29 -25.73 -16.26
C TYR A 677 -9.46 -25.38 -17.75
N LEU A 678 -10.56 -25.78 -18.37
CA LEU A 678 -10.86 -25.48 -19.78
C LEU A 678 -11.02 -23.97 -20.03
N THR A 679 -11.58 -23.24 -19.06
CA THR A 679 -11.71 -21.79 -19.13
C THR A 679 -10.32 -21.12 -19.05
N LEU A 680 -9.46 -21.55 -18.11
CA LEU A 680 -8.09 -21.07 -17.99
C LEU A 680 -7.26 -21.40 -19.23
N TYR A 681 -7.35 -22.63 -19.75
CA TYR A 681 -6.73 -23.00 -21.01
C TYR A 681 -7.14 -22.06 -22.14
N THR A 682 -8.44 -21.75 -22.24
CA THR A 682 -8.92 -20.81 -23.25
C THR A 682 -8.39 -19.38 -23.01
N MET A 683 -8.23 -18.97 -21.74
CA MET A 683 -7.60 -17.69 -21.40
C MET A 683 -6.09 -17.67 -21.71
N GLN A 684 -5.40 -18.82 -21.69
CA GLN A 684 -4.03 -18.92 -22.24
C GLN A 684 -4.05 -18.74 -23.78
N GLN A 685 -5.09 -19.23 -24.48
CA GLN A 685 -5.25 -19.00 -25.92
C GLN A 685 -5.49 -17.50 -26.24
N VAL A 686 -6.12 -16.73 -25.34
CA VAL A 686 -6.20 -15.25 -25.46
C VAL A 686 -4.81 -14.64 -25.54
N MET A 687 -3.87 -15.16 -24.72
CA MET A 687 -2.48 -14.66 -24.66
C MET A 687 -1.63 -15.23 -25.81
N ALA A 688 -1.86 -16.46 -26.23
CA ALA A 688 -1.08 -17.10 -27.30
C ALA A 688 -1.42 -16.54 -28.69
N ARG A 689 -2.70 -16.37 -29.00
CA ARG A 689 -3.17 -16.03 -30.37
C ARG A 689 -4.33 -15.03 -30.43
N GLY A 690 -4.84 -14.58 -29.28
CA GLY A 690 -5.98 -13.67 -29.17
C GLY A 690 -5.60 -12.22 -28.96
N THR A 691 -6.45 -11.52 -28.18
CA THR A 691 -6.31 -10.09 -27.91
C THR A 691 -5.12 -9.73 -27.05
N GLY A 692 -4.55 -10.70 -26.31
CA GLY A 692 -3.36 -10.56 -25.45
C GLY A 692 -2.04 -10.97 -26.12
N ARG A 693 -2.05 -11.39 -27.38
CA ARG A 693 -0.91 -12.02 -28.08
C ARG A 693 0.41 -11.23 -28.01
N ALA A 694 0.33 -9.90 -27.99
CA ALA A 694 1.53 -9.06 -27.92
C ALA A 694 2.28 -9.25 -26.57
N LEU A 695 1.55 -9.43 -25.50
CA LEU A 695 2.11 -9.71 -24.17
C LEU A 695 2.56 -11.18 -24.06
N GLY A 696 1.75 -12.13 -24.54
CA GLY A 696 2.13 -13.55 -24.58
C GLY A 696 3.41 -13.80 -25.35
N ALA A 697 3.58 -13.16 -26.51
CA ALA A 697 4.82 -13.25 -27.31
C ALA A 697 6.04 -12.66 -26.61
N LYS A 698 5.84 -11.68 -25.71
CA LYS A 698 6.94 -11.12 -24.91
C LYS A 698 7.41 -12.06 -23.79
N TYR A 699 6.49 -12.89 -23.27
CA TYR A 699 6.74 -13.82 -22.17
C TYR A 699 6.31 -15.26 -22.53
N PRO A 700 6.90 -15.87 -23.56
CA PRO A 700 6.41 -17.15 -24.11
C PRO A 700 6.50 -18.30 -23.09
N ASN A 701 7.49 -18.30 -22.22
CA ASN A 701 7.72 -19.37 -21.24
C ASN A 701 6.87 -19.23 -19.96
N LEU A 702 6.10 -18.16 -19.83
CA LEU A 702 5.26 -17.95 -18.65
C LEU A 702 3.87 -18.57 -18.79
N HIS A 703 3.48 -18.99 -19.97
CA HIS A 703 2.15 -19.59 -20.25
C HIS A 703 1.01 -18.78 -19.64
N LEU A 704 1.12 -17.45 -19.67
CA LEU A 704 0.15 -16.55 -19.03
C LEU A 704 -1.27 -16.82 -19.52
N ALA A 705 -2.24 -16.79 -18.62
CA ALA A 705 -3.63 -16.63 -18.95
C ALA A 705 -4.07 -15.17 -18.78
N GLY A 706 -5.03 -14.72 -19.56
CA GLY A 706 -5.52 -13.34 -19.41
C GLY A 706 -6.77 -13.05 -20.20
N LYS A 707 -7.37 -11.91 -19.89
CA LYS A 707 -8.53 -11.39 -20.61
C LYS A 707 -8.49 -9.87 -20.69
N THR A 708 -8.62 -9.33 -21.89
CA THR A 708 -8.82 -7.89 -22.14
C THR A 708 -10.28 -7.52 -22.02
N GLY A 709 -10.54 -6.32 -21.47
CA GLY A 709 -11.85 -5.68 -21.44
C GLY A 709 -11.80 -4.28 -22.04
N THR A 710 -12.80 -3.94 -22.82
CA THR A 710 -13.01 -2.59 -23.35
C THR A 710 -14.51 -2.34 -23.32
N THR A 711 -14.93 -1.21 -22.80
CA THR A 711 -16.34 -0.81 -22.80
C THR A 711 -16.67 0.03 -24.02
N ASN A 712 -17.98 0.19 -24.29
CA ASN A 712 -18.46 1.03 -25.38
C ASN A 712 -17.82 2.42 -25.33
N ASN A 713 -17.51 2.98 -26.48
CA ASN A 713 -16.84 4.28 -26.63
C ASN A 713 -15.48 4.38 -25.94
N GLN A 714 -14.87 3.23 -25.57
CA GLN A 714 -13.54 3.21 -24.94
C GLN A 714 -13.49 4.03 -23.65
N VAL A 715 -14.54 4.01 -22.84
CA VAL A 715 -14.63 4.73 -21.56
C VAL A 715 -13.75 4.07 -20.53
N ASP A 716 -13.85 2.74 -20.40
CA ASP A 716 -13.07 1.93 -19.48
C ASP A 716 -12.27 0.87 -20.23
N THR A 717 -11.06 0.64 -19.76
CA THR A 717 -10.22 -0.47 -20.22
C THR A 717 -9.82 -1.33 -19.04
N TRP A 718 -9.84 -2.65 -19.25
CA TRP A 718 -9.57 -3.65 -18.24
C TRP A 718 -8.59 -4.69 -18.74
N PHE A 719 -7.86 -5.26 -17.79
CA PHE A 719 -7.09 -6.46 -18.03
C PHE A 719 -7.07 -7.33 -16.76
N ALA A 720 -7.42 -8.60 -16.94
CA ALA A 720 -7.19 -9.63 -15.93
C ALA A 720 -6.01 -10.47 -16.42
N GLY A 721 -4.89 -10.42 -15.68
CA GLY A 721 -3.69 -11.22 -15.94
C GLY A 721 -3.50 -12.26 -14.86
N ILE A 722 -3.08 -13.47 -15.28
CA ILE A 722 -2.90 -14.62 -14.39
C ILE A 722 -1.59 -15.28 -14.73
N ASP A 723 -0.74 -15.45 -13.73
CA ASP A 723 0.46 -16.28 -13.76
C ASP A 723 0.35 -17.47 -12.79
N GLY A 724 1.43 -18.19 -12.55
CA GLY A 724 1.44 -19.34 -11.65
C GLY A 724 1.17 -19.01 -10.18
N ARG A 725 1.30 -17.73 -9.78
CA ARG A 725 1.18 -17.26 -8.39
C ARG A 725 0.02 -16.31 -8.19
N GLU A 726 -0.20 -15.36 -9.11
CA GLU A 726 -1.04 -14.20 -8.88
C GLU A 726 -2.13 -14.02 -9.93
N VAL A 727 -3.22 -13.40 -9.49
CA VAL A 727 -4.26 -12.79 -10.32
C VAL A 727 -4.16 -11.30 -10.17
N VAL A 728 -4.00 -10.58 -11.26
CA VAL A 728 -3.86 -9.12 -11.25
C VAL A 728 -4.97 -8.52 -12.10
N ILE A 729 -5.82 -7.74 -11.45
CA ILE A 729 -6.85 -6.95 -12.13
C ILE A 729 -6.36 -5.52 -12.27
N THR A 730 -6.35 -5.04 -13.50
CA THR A 730 -5.97 -3.66 -13.84
C THR A 730 -7.11 -2.97 -14.56
N TRP A 731 -7.46 -1.79 -14.10
CA TRP A 731 -8.38 -0.86 -14.74
C TRP A 731 -7.68 0.43 -15.11
N VAL A 732 -8.00 0.99 -16.26
CA VAL A 732 -7.61 2.33 -16.70
C VAL A 732 -8.81 3.04 -17.29
N GLY A 733 -9.11 4.22 -16.77
CA GLY A 733 -10.28 5.01 -17.16
C GLY A 733 -10.16 6.46 -16.73
N ARG A 734 -11.28 7.19 -16.77
CA ARG A 734 -11.39 8.58 -16.31
C ARG A 734 -12.57 8.71 -15.37
N ASP A 735 -12.41 9.49 -14.29
CA ASP A 735 -13.47 9.65 -13.28
C ASP A 735 -14.75 10.30 -13.84
N ASN A 736 -14.59 11.10 -14.87
CA ASN A 736 -15.70 11.80 -15.54
C ASN A 736 -16.42 10.97 -16.62
N ASN A 737 -16.12 9.67 -16.74
CA ASN A 737 -16.70 8.75 -17.74
C ASN A 737 -16.50 9.17 -19.20
N GLN A 738 -15.50 10.00 -19.49
CA GLN A 738 -15.18 10.38 -20.87
C GLN A 738 -14.30 9.30 -21.54
N PRO A 739 -14.36 9.18 -22.88
CA PRO A 739 -13.54 8.22 -23.61
C PRO A 739 -12.03 8.37 -23.34
N THR A 740 -11.37 7.23 -23.13
CA THR A 740 -9.91 7.15 -22.95
C THR A 740 -9.15 7.08 -24.27
N ARG A 741 -9.83 6.70 -25.36
CA ARG A 741 -9.25 6.35 -26.66
C ARG A 741 -8.25 5.18 -26.56
N LEU A 742 -8.44 4.32 -25.59
CA LEU A 742 -7.65 3.11 -25.33
C LEU A 742 -8.52 1.87 -25.44
N TYR A 743 -7.92 0.79 -25.86
CA TYR A 743 -8.45 -0.56 -25.76
C TYR A 743 -7.84 -1.29 -24.55
N GLY A 744 -8.42 -2.39 -24.12
CA GLY A 744 -7.86 -3.19 -23.02
C GLY A 744 -6.38 -3.55 -23.25
N ALA A 745 -6.01 -3.90 -24.48
CA ALA A 745 -4.65 -4.23 -24.86
C ALA A 745 -3.68 -3.04 -24.84
N SER A 746 -4.13 -1.83 -25.17
CA SER A 746 -3.28 -0.63 -25.20
C SER A 746 -3.35 0.23 -23.92
N GLY A 747 -4.35 -0.01 -23.07
CA GLY A 747 -4.55 0.65 -21.78
C GLY A 747 -4.14 -0.24 -20.63
N ALA A 748 -5.10 -0.93 -20.01
CA ALA A 748 -4.88 -1.70 -18.79
C ALA A 748 -3.81 -2.80 -18.93
N MET A 749 -3.76 -3.54 -20.05
CA MET A 749 -2.72 -4.56 -20.28
C MET A 749 -1.31 -3.94 -20.33
N SER A 750 -1.16 -2.70 -20.81
CA SER A 750 0.15 -2.03 -20.84
C SER A 750 0.65 -1.67 -19.42
N ILE A 751 -0.26 -1.36 -18.49
CA ILE A 751 0.06 -1.16 -17.08
C ILE A 751 0.42 -2.49 -16.41
N TYR A 752 -0.35 -3.56 -16.66
CA TYR A 752 -0.03 -4.91 -16.20
C TYR A 752 1.33 -5.39 -16.71
N GLN A 753 1.69 -5.12 -17.97
CA GLN A 753 3.00 -5.45 -18.52
C GLN A 753 4.14 -4.78 -17.74
N ARG A 754 3.96 -3.54 -17.29
CA ARG A 754 4.93 -2.84 -16.44
C ARG A 754 5.01 -3.47 -15.05
N TYR A 755 3.89 -3.90 -14.50
CA TYR A 755 3.86 -4.68 -13.27
C TYR A 755 4.72 -5.95 -13.41
N LEU A 756 4.49 -6.77 -14.43
CA LEU A 756 5.27 -7.99 -14.68
C LEU A 756 6.77 -7.72 -14.85
N SER A 757 7.15 -6.61 -15.49
CA SER A 757 8.57 -6.29 -15.68
C SER A 757 9.30 -5.88 -14.39
N ASN A 758 8.56 -5.59 -13.31
CA ASN A 758 9.07 -5.28 -11.97
C ASN A 758 8.85 -6.43 -10.97
N GLN A 759 8.33 -7.56 -11.44
CA GLN A 759 8.08 -8.76 -10.65
C GLN A 759 8.95 -9.94 -11.11
N SER A 760 8.84 -11.06 -10.38
CA SER A 760 9.28 -12.37 -10.80
C SER A 760 8.05 -13.25 -11.05
N PRO A 761 7.42 -13.14 -12.23
CA PRO A 761 6.24 -13.94 -12.55
C PRO A 761 6.61 -15.42 -12.61
N VAL A 762 5.68 -16.27 -12.17
CA VAL A 762 5.83 -17.72 -12.18
C VAL A 762 5.07 -18.30 -13.38
N PRO A 763 5.63 -19.27 -14.11
CA PRO A 763 4.91 -19.92 -15.20
C PRO A 763 3.59 -20.50 -14.73
N LEU A 764 2.52 -20.29 -15.55
CA LEU A 764 1.21 -20.86 -15.30
C LEU A 764 1.11 -22.23 -15.99
N ASP A 765 1.70 -23.24 -15.34
CA ASP A 765 1.60 -24.62 -15.81
C ASP A 765 0.33 -25.25 -15.26
N LEU A 766 -0.63 -25.48 -16.15
CA LEU A 766 -1.93 -26.04 -15.79
C LEU A 766 -1.83 -27.55 -15.71
N THR A 767 -2.11 -28.11 -14.54
CA THR A 767 -2.25 -29.57 -14.36
C THR A 767 -3.69 -29.97 -14.70
N PRO A 768 -3.90 -30.81 -15.70
CA PRO A 768 -5.24 -31.30 -16.05
C PRO A 768 -5.84 -32.07 -14.88
N PRO A 769 -7.09 -31.74 -14.46
CA PRO A 769 -7.82 -32.55 -13.48
C PRO A 769 -8.26 -33.88 -14.09
N GLU A 770 -8.77 -34.77 -13.24
CA GLU A 770 -9.34 -36.04 -13.67
C GLU A 770 -10.38 -35.84 -14.78
N ASP A 771 -10.50 -36.79 -15.72
CA ASP A 771 -11.38 -36.74 -16.89
C ASP A 771 -11.06 -35.63 -17.92
N ILE A 772 -9.93 -34.98 -17.84
CA ILE A 772 -9.45 -34.12 -18.94
C ILE A 772 -8.45 -34.90 -19.78
N VAL A 773 -8.72 -35.01 -21.06
CA VAL A 773 -7.91 -35.74 -22.05
C VAL A 773 -7.63 -34.83 -23.24
N ASP A 774 -6.41 -34.82 -23.71
CA ASP A 774 -6.02 -34.12 -24.93
C ASP A 774 -6.44 -34.93 -26.16
N MET A 775 -7.29 -34.33 -27.03
CA MET A 775 -7.80 -34.97 -28.24
C MET A 775 -7.48 -34.13 -29.47
N GLY A 776 -7.19 -34.82 -30.57
CA GLY A 776 -7.06 -34.21 -31.88
C GLY A 776 -8.37 -33.64 -32.39
N VAL A 777 -8.32 -32.49 -33.08
CA VAL A 777 -9.50 -31.87 -33.75
C VAL A 777 -9.19 -31.61 -35.20
N ASP A 778 -10.06 -32.05 -36.10
CA ASP A 778 -9.90 -31.77 -37.53
C ASP A 778 -10.40 -30.39 -37.95
N GLY A 779 -10.24 -30.04 -39.22
CA GLY A 779 -10.66 -28.73 -39.77
C GLY A 779 -12.18 -28.50 -39.76
N ALA A 780 -12.98 -29.55 -39.68
CA ALA A 780 -14.43 -29.48 -39.54
C ALA A 780 -14.90 -29.40 -38.07
N GLY A 781 -13.96 -29.55 -37.13
CA GLY A 781 -14.22 -29.48 -35.69
C GLY A 781 -14.59 -30.80 -35.05
N TYR A 782 -14.46 -31.93 -35.75
CA TYR A 782 -14.68 -33.25 -35.17
C TYR A 782 -13.47 -33.69 -34.34
N LEU A 783 -13.75 -34.35 -33.21
CA LEU A 783 -12.72 -35.01 -32.42
C LEU A 783 -12.22 -36.24 -33.14
N ARG A 784 -10.92 -36.47 -33.20
CA ARG A 784 -10.25 -37.53 -33.92
C ARG A 784 -9.51 -38.45 -32.95
N CYS A 785 -9.68 -39.76 -33.08
CA CYS A 785 -8.96 -40.76 -32.33
C CYS A 785 -7.49 -40.92 -32.82
N ASP A 786 -7.25 -40.61 -34.07
CA ASP A 786 -6.01 -40.82 -34.81
C ASP A 786 -5.21 -39.52 -35.09
N GLY A 787 -5.45 -38.48 -34.31
CA GLY A 787 -4.80 -37.17 -34.45
C GLY A 787 -5.64 -36.18 -35.24
N GLY A 788 -5.25 -34.91 -35.24
CA GLY A 788 -5.94 -33.80 -35.87
C GLY A 788 -4.98 -32.67 -36.28
N TYR A 789 -5.53 -31.61 -36.85
CA TYR A 789 -4.71 -30.45 -37.20
C TYR A 789 -4.31 -29.61 -35.98
N ARG A 790 -5.06 -29.74 -34.86
CA ARG A 790 -4.70 -29.17 -33.53
C ARG A 790 -5.19 -30.09 -32.42
N THR A 791 -4.58 -29.98 -31.24
CA THR A 791 -5.00 -30.69 -30.02
C THR A 791 -5.73 -29.76 -29.08
N LEU A 792 -6.82 -30.23 -28.50
CA LEU A 792 -7.58 -29.49 -27.47
C LEU A 792 -7.87 -30.42 -26.27
N PRO A 793 -7.83 -29.89 -25.03
CA PRO A 793 -8.29 -30.62 -23.86
C PRO A 793 -9.82 -30.79 -23.92
N VAL A 794 -10.29 -31.98 -23.59
CA VAL A 794 -11.70 -32.39 -23.63
C VAL A 794 -12.05 -33.02 -22.29
N TRP A 795 -13.19 -32.63 -21.72
CA TRP A 795 -13.71 -33.22 -20.50
C TRP A 795 -14.55 -34.43 -20.86
N THR A 796 -14.02 -35.63 -20.61
CA THR A 796 -14.65 -36.90 -20.84
C THR A 796 -13.98 -38.03 -20.08
N SER A 797 -14.76 -38.97 -19.54
CA SER A 797 -14.28 -40.23 -18.99
C SER A 797 -14.13 -41.34 -20.03
N ASP A 798 -14.69 -41.17 -21.25
CA ASP A 798 -14.66 -42.12 -22.34
C ASP A 798 -14.30 -41.40 -23.65
N PRO A 799 -12.99 -41.23 -23.94
CA PRO A 799 -12.55 -40.58 -25.18
C PRO A 799 -12.97 -41.27 -26.44
N ASP A 800 -12.98 -42.59 -26.43
CA ASP A 800 -13.26 -43.41 -27.63
C ASP A 800 -14.72 -43.26 -28.13
N SER A 801 -15.63 -42.93 -27.21
CA SER A 801 -17.02 -42.70 -27.59
C SER A 801 -17.25 -41.37 -28.31
N LEU A 802 -16.28 -40.43 -28.20
CA LEU A 802 -16.40 -39.07 -28.73
C LEU A 802 -15.66 -38.85 -30.03
N CYS A 803 -14.64 -39.63 -30.32
CA CYS A 803 -13.79 -39.41 -31.46
C CYS A 803 -14.19 -40.26 -32.68
N VAL A 804 -13.83 -39.77 -33.84
CA VAL A 804 -14.05 -40.44 -35.14
C VAL A 804 -12.70 -40.93 -35.68
N HIS A 805 -12.67 -42.23 -36.09
CA HIS A 805 -11.50 -42.76 -36.78
C HIS A 805 -11.49 -42.31 -38.24
N SER A 806 -10.32 -42.06 -38.81
CA SER A 806 -10.20 -41.86 -40.24
C SER A 806 -10.59 -43.12 -40.95
N GLN A 807 -11.60 -43.06 -41.83
CA GLN A 807 -11.85 -44.21 -42.69
C GLN A 807 -10.58 -44.49 -43.49
N PRO A 808 -10.10 -45.74 -43.57
CA PRO A 808 -9.03 -46.10 -44.46
C PRO A 808 -9.46 -45.63 -45.86
N ALA A 809 -8.62 -44.87 -46.55
CA ALA A 809 -8.87 -44.59 -47.96
C ALA A 809 -9.04 -45.93 -48.65
N GLU A 810 -10.29 -46.23 -49.15
CA GLU A 810 -10.47 -47.36 -50.04
C GLU A 810 -9.51 -47.18 -51.20
N THR A 811 -8.47 -48.00 -51.22
CA THR A 811 -7.62 -48.15 -52.38
C THR A 811 -8.49 -48.70 -53.50
N GLN A 812 -9.08 -47.81 -54.32
CA GLN A 812 -9.58 -48.22 -55.63
C GLN A 812 -8.39 -48.69 -56.40
N GLU A 813 -8.27 -50.03 -56.53
CA GLU A 813 -7.35 -50.63 -57.51
C GLU A 813 -7.75 -50.09 -58.87
N PRO A 814 -6.79 -49.73 -59.72
CA PRO A 814 -7.14 -49.36 -61.13
C PRO A 814 -7.38 -50.60 -61.90
N SER A 815 -8.65 -50.98 -62.06
CA SER A 815 -9.05 -51.93 -63.13
C SER A 815 -8.90 -51.23 -64.48
N GLY A 816 -7.78 -51.54 -65.14
CA GLY A 816 -7.52 -51.12 -66.48
C GLY A 816 -8.43 -51.92 -67.46
N ASN A 817 -9.03 -51.21 -68.38
CA ASN A 817 -8.98 -51.57 -69.77
C ASN A 817 -9.42 -50.40 -70.69
N PRO A 818 -8.72 -50.15 -71.82
CA PRO A 818 -8.98 -49.03 -72.69
C PRO A 818 -9.90 -49.43 -73.89
N PHE A 819 -10.42 -48.47 -74.55
CA PHE A 819 -11.15 -48.42 -75.81
C PHE A 819 -12.70 -48.46 -75.76
N ASN A 820 -13.33 -47.29 -75.86
CA ASN A 820 -14.08 -46.95 -77.02
C ASN A 820 -14.47 -45.42 -77.06
N GLN A 821 -14.17 -44.87 -78.24
CA GLN A 821 -14.61 -43.54 -78.68
C GLN A 821 -16.13 -43.61 -79.04
N SER A 822 -16.79 -42.56 -78.61
CA SER A 822 -17.88 -41.96 -79.45
C SER A 822 -18.44 -40.72 -78.76
N THR A 823 -18.25 -39.60 -79.36
CA THR A 823 -18.91 -38.32 -79.13
C THR A 823 -20.42 -38.48 -79.42
N PRO A 824 -21.31 -37.83 -78.74
CA PRO A 824 -22.34 -37.06 -79.37
C PRO A 824 -22.61 -35.66 -78.79
N GLN A 825 -23.24 -34.90 -79.60
CA GLN A 825 -23.67 -33.53 -79.58
C GLN A 825 -24.78 -33.21 -78.52
N PRO A 826 -25.03 -31.89 -78.31
CA PRO A 826 -25.76 -31.38 -77.17
C PRO A 826 -27.26 -31.25 -77.40
N GLN A 827 -28.06 -31.37 -76.38
CA GLN A 827 -29.47 -30.91 -76.37
C GLN A 827 -29.98 -30.58 -74.99
N GLY A 828 -30.56 -29.39 -74.87
CA GLY A 828 -31.76 -29.08 -74.10
C GLY A 828 -31.65 -28.55 -72.70
N GLN A 829 -31.74 -27.26 -72.55
CA GLN A 829 -32.17 -26.62 -71.29
C GLN A 829 -33.65 -27.04 -70.99
N PRO A 830 -33.98 -27.16 -69.73
CA PRO A 830 -35.31 -26.83 -69.29
C PRO A 830 -35.38 -25.76 -68.23
N GLN A 831 -36.24 -24.88 -68.49
CA GLN A 831 -36.98 -23.85 -67.78
C GLN A 831 -36.89 -23.82 -66.24
N GLN A 832 -36.68 -22.67 -65.75
CA GLN A 832 -36.92 -22.18 -64.37
C GLN A 832 -38.42 -22.37 -64.04
N GLN A 833 -38.71 -23.08 -62.95
CA GLN A 833 -39.91 -22.95 -62.15
C GLN A 833 -39.58 -22.15 -60.87
N GLN A 834 -40.22 -20.96 -60.81
CA GLN A 834 -40.27 -20.18 -59.53
C GLN A 834 -41.09 -21.00 -58.54
N GLN A 835 -40.45 -21.31 -57.40
CA GLN A 835 -41.14 -21.72 -56.16
C GLN A 835 -41.13 -20.54 -55.19
N GLN A 836 -42.35 -20.19 -54.74
CA GLN A 836 -42.65 -19.24 -53.69
C GLN A 836 -41.95 -19.62 -52.33
N PRO A 837 -41.59 -18.71 -51.50
CA PRO A 837 -40.98 -19.02 -50.23
C PRO A 837 -42.01 -19.58 -49.22
N GLU A 838 -41.77 -20.81 -48.77
CA GLU A 838 -42.46 -21.37 -47.61
C GLU A 838 -42.13 -20.57 -46.33
N LYS A 839 -43.15 -20.24 -45.57
CA LYS A 839 -43.09 -19.70 -44.23
C LYS A 839 -42.34 -20.71 -43.34
N LYS A 840 -41.16 -20.33 -42.89
CA LYS A 840 -40.48 -21.05 -41.81
C LYS A 840 -41.23 -20.83 -40.50
N ASP A 841 -41.59 -21.93 -39.91
CA ASP A 841 -42.26 -22.11 -38.63
C ASP A 841 -41.32 -21.64 -37.49
N ASP A 842 -41.78 -20.71 -36.66
CA ASP A 842 -41.08 -20.05 -35.54
C ASP A 842 -40.99 -20.95 -34.29
N SER A 843 -40.92 -22.29 -34.44
CA SER A 843 -41.07 -23.21 -33.31
C SER A 843 -39.80 -23.61 -32.53
N ASN A 844 -38.65 -22.96 -32.73
CA ASN A 844 -37.40 -23.34 -32.04
C ASN A 844 -36.82 -22.27 -31.11
N VAL A 845 -37.66 -21.43 -30.52
CA VAL A 845 -37.24 -20.52 -29.44
C VAL A 845 -37.54 -21.22 -28.11
N PRO A 846 -36.56 -21.46 -27.25
CA PRO A 846 -36.77 -22.06 -25.92
C PRO A 846 -37.83 -21.31 -25.12
N GLY A 847 -38.75 -22.04 -24.45
CA GLY A 847 -39.93 -21.48 -23.77
C GLY A 847 -39.65 -20.34 -22.78
N TRP A 848 -38.50 -20.36 -22.13
CA TRP A 848 -38.07 -19.35 -21.19
C TRP A 848 -37.81 -17.97 -21.82
N ILE A 849 -37.51 -17.90 -23.14
CA ILE A 849 -37.38 -16.63 -23.87
C ILE A 849 -38.74 -15.96 -24.02
N LYS A 850 -39.78 -16.75 -24.21
CA LYS A 850 -41.18 -16.26 -24.33
C LYS A 850 -41.66 -15.67 -22.98
N ASP A 851 -41.30 -16.32 -21.89
CA ASP A 851 -41.67 -15.87 -20.55
C ASP A 851 -40.93 -14.61 -20.09
N MET A 852 -39.69 -14.39 -20.59
CA MET A 852 -38.87 -13.23 -20.22
C MET A 852 -39.27 -11.95 -20.97
N PHE A 853 -39.84 -12.06 -22.15
CA PHE A 853 -40.18 -10.92 -23.00
C PHE A 853 -41.70 -10.57 -23.02
N GLY A 854 -42.48 -11.21 -22.13
CA GLY A 854 -43.88 -10.90 -21.84
C GLY A 854 -44.82 -10.82 -23.06
N ASN A 855 -45.80 -11.69 -23.09
CA ASN A 855 -46.97 -11.45 -23.96
C ASN A 855 -47.71 -10.22 -23.45
N ASN A 856 -47.60 -9.12 -24.15
CA ASN A 856 -48.62 -8.07 -24.25
C ASN A 856 -48.76 -7.71 -25.73
#